data_84e860779c68a4ec9c7118aa6421d1e3
#
_entry.id   84e860779c68a4ec9c7118aa6421d1e3
#
_cell.length_a   1.000
_cell.length_b   1.000
_cell.length_c   1.000
_cell.angle_alpha   90.00
_cell.angle_beta   90.00
_cell.angle_gamma   90.00
#
_symmetry.space_group_name_H-M   'P 1'
#
loop_
_entity.id
_entity.type
_entity.pdbx_description
1 polymer ?
#
loop_
_entity_poly.entity_id
_entity_poly.type
_entity_poly.pdbx_seq_one_letter_code
_entity_poly.pdbx_strand_id
1 'polypeptide(L)'
;MAELRFSALKEVFKREPVATFPPSKDVSKYFNSNVFDLHKMEHYLSKESFKIIKRAISEGKSLTRQEADQVAIGLKAWAQEMGATHFTHWFHPLTDGTAEKHDGFLEMGENGHMVQNFSGAVLVQSEPDASSFPSGGIRNTFEARGYTAWDVSSPVFIVGTTLCIPTIFVSYTGEALDYKAPLLKALSELDQAAVDICQYFDKDVTKVIATLGCEQEYFLIDEALYYARPDIVLAERTLMGHQSAKDQQLSDHYFGSIPERVMCFIEDFECEAYKLGIPVKTRHNEVAPNQFECAPIHEEVNLAVDHNQLLMDLMRRIGRKHKFRVLFHEKPFAGINGSGKHNNWSMATNTGVNLLSPGKNPKSNLQFLTFLVNVVKAVNDSNDLIRASVMNESNSYRLGGHEAPPAIISVFLGTYLNDMLGSIVNKVTDKKMTPAQKTELKLGIGKIPEILLDNTDRNRTSPFAFTGNRFEFRAVGSSANCGAAMIVLNAAVAHQLAKFKKEVDQIIKKGRNKDEAIFQVLKKYIIESQRVLFEGDNYSHEWHAEAARRKLCNIASVPESLKCYLSPAAKEVLIGSGIFSDKELESRVEVEYEKFTKKVQIEARVLGDLAINHIVPTAIRYMTSLLDNVKGLKEVFSNSEFEKLAGARKEVIVTISDHISNVKKLVNEMVEERKKANIIEDEYKKAITYEKKVKPYLEEIRYHIDKLELIVDNEIWPLPKYRELLFTR
;
A
#
# COMPACT_ATOMS: atom_id res chain seq x y z
N MET A 1 -23.05 19.42 17.34
CA MET A 1 -22.60 18.68 16.15
C MET A 1 -23.17 19.27 14.86
N ALA A 2 -24.51 19.46 14.67
CA ALA A 2 -25.03 20.09 13.46
C ALA A 2 -24.44 21.50 13.23
N GLU A 3 -24.29 22.30 14.27
CA GLU A 3 -23.61 23.60 14.21
C GLU A 3 -22.16 23.46 13.70
N LEU A 4 -21.41 22.45 14.19
CA LEU A 4 -20.05 22.17 13.72
C LEU A 4 -20.05 21.80 12.23
N ARG A 5 -20.99 20.96 11.77
CA ARG A 5 -21.13 20.60 10.35
C ARG A 5 -21.34 21.83 9.47
N PHE A 6 -22.29 22.69 9.82
CA PHE A 6 -22.57 23.91 9.02
C PHE A 6 -21.45 24.95 9.12
N SER A 7 -20.78 25.06 10.27
CA SER A 7 -19.57 25.86 10.39
C SER A 7 -18.46 25.37 9.51
N ALA A 8 -18.22 24.04 9.47
CA ALA A 8 -17.23 23.43 8.58
C ALA A 8 -17.53 23.71 7.10
N LEU A 9 -18.79 23.58 6.66
CA LEU A 9 -19.19 23.92 5.30
C LEU A 9 -18.93 25.41 4.96
N LYS A 10 -19.22 26.31 5.89
CA LYS A 10 -18.96 27.77 5.69
C LYS A 10 -17.44 28.02 5.55
N GLU A 11 -16.60 27.29 6.28
CA GLU A 11 -15.14 27.39 6.14
C GLU A 11 -14.66 26.86 4.79
N VAL A 12 -15.21 25.74 4.31
CA VAL A 12 -14.85 25.21 2.99
C VAL A 12 -15.13 26.21 1.86
N PHE A 13 -16.26 26.90 1.90
CA PHE A 13 -16.60 27.92 0.89
C PHE A 13 -15.68 29.16 0.88
N LYS A 14 -14.84 29.32 1.91
CA LYS A 14 -13.83 30.40 1.97
C LYS A 14 -12.45 29.96 1.50
N ARG A 15 -12.29 28.68 1.11
CA ARG A 15 -11.00 28.17 0.70
C ARG A 15 -10.56 28.77 -0.64
N GLU A 16 -9.32 29.25 -0.66
CA GLU A 16 -8.64 29.70 -1.86
C GLU A 16 -7.48 28.76 -2.19
N PRO A 17 -7.12 28.58 -3.46
CA PRO A 17 -5.92 27.86 -3.84
C PRO A 17 -4.66 28.52 -3.26
N VAL A 18 -3.74 27.72 -2.73
CA VAL A 18 -2.45 28.20 -2.21
C VAL A 18 -1.38 27.97 -3.28
N ALA A 19 -0.89 29.06 -3.87
CA ALA A 19 0.12 28.96 -4.92
C ALA A 19 1.43 28.35 -4.43
N THR A 20 2.03 27.49 -5.26
CA THR A 20 3.34 26.88 -5.05
C THR A 20 4.39 27.60 -5.88
N PHE A 21 5.55 27.86 -5.28
CA PHE A 21 6.68 28.52 -5.93
C PHE A 21 7.89 27.59 -5.89
N PRO A 22 8.07 26.75 -6.93
CA PRO A 22 9.24 25.88 -7.01
C PRO A 22 10.53 26.71 -7.15
N PRO A 23 11.69 26.20 -6.68
CA PRO A 23 12.97 26.93 -6.76
C PRO A 23 13.40 27.25 -8.21
N SER A 24 12.97 26.44 -9.17
CA SER A 24 13.20 26.62 -10.59
C SER A 24 12.06 26.02 -11.40
N LYS A 25 11.84 26.54 -12.63
CA LYS A 25 10.98 25.90 -13.63
C LYS A 25 11.56 24.60 -14.19
N ASP A 26 12.85 24.40 -14.05
CA ASP A 26 13.58 23.22 -14.47
C ASP A 26 13.82 22.32 -13.24
N VAL A 27 13.10 21.21 -13.16
CA VAL A 27 13.15 20.26 -12.05
C VAL A 27 14.56 19.70 -11.84
N SER A 28 15.32 19.50 -12.92
CA SER A 28 16.68 18.94 -12.84
C SER A 28 17.65 19.81 -12.00
N LYS A 29 17.33 21.10 -11.82
CA LYS A 29 18.15 22.04 -11.03
C LYS A 29 17.99 21.90 -9.51
N TYR A 30 16.91 21.29 -9.04
CA TYR A 30 16.68 21.10 -7.62
C TYR A 30 16.33 19.66 -7.23
N PHE A 31 16.28 18.74 -8.21
CA PHE A 31 16.16 17.31 -7.93
C PHE A 31 17.35 16.84 -7.08
N ASN A 32 17.08 16.05 -6.03
CA ASN A 32 18.08 15.64 -5.04
C ASN A 32 18.70 16.78 -4.22
N SER A 33 18.19 18.03 -4.23
CA SER A 33 18.84 19.11 -3.49
C SER A 33 19.03 18.80 -2.01
N ASN A 34 18.12 18.07 -1.40
CA ASN A 34 18.11 17.70 0.01
C ASN A 34 18.59 16.25 0.27
N VAL A 35 19.23 15.61 -0.69
CA VAL A 35 19.75 14.23 -0.60
C VAL A 35 21.25 14.22 -0.68
N PHE A 36 21.93 13.48 0.18
CA PHE A 36 23.38 13.26 0.13
C PHE A 36 23.69 12.17 -0.90
N ASP A 37 23.56 12.53 -2.18
CA ASP A 37 23.78 11.66 -3.32
C ASP A 37 25.28 11.49 -3.64
N LEU A 38 25.61 10.63 -4.62
CA LEU A 38 27.00 10.37 -5.00
C LEU A 38 27.77 11.63 -5.44
N HIS A 39 27.09 12.61 -6.03
CA HIS A 39 27.72 13.86 -6.43
C HIS A 39 28.15 14.72 -5.22
N LYS A 40 27.27 14.82 -4.21
CA LYS A 40 27.60 15.50 -2.95
C LYS A 40 28.62 14.72 -2.12
N MET A 41 28.52 13.38 -2.12
CA MET A 41 29.55 12.53 -1.50
C MET A 41 30.94 12.79 -2.10
N GLU A 42 31.06 12.92 -3.42
CA GLU A 42 32.32 13.24 -4.09
C GLU A 42 32.88 14.63 -3.68
N HIS A 43 31.99 15.59 -3.42
CA HIS A 43 32.37 16.94 -3.03
C HIS A 43 32.77 17.08 -1.55
N TYR A 44 32.03 16.47 -0.65
CA TYR A 44 32.19 16.63 0.81
C TYR A 44 33.08 15.57 1.46
N LEU A 45 33.30 14.42 0.81
CA LEU A 45 34.15 13.36 1.32
C LEU A 45 35.58 13.44 0.75
N SER A 46 36.55 12.92 1.50
CA SER A 46 37.88 12.67 0.93
C SER A 46 37.77 11.64 -0.22
N LYS A 47 38.74 11.67 -1.15
CA LYS A 47 38.79 10.70 -2.27
C LYS A 47 38.77 9.24 -1.77
N GLU A 48 39.38 8.99 -0.62
CA GLU A 48 39.43 7.67 0.00
C GLU A 48 38.07 7.28 0.57
N SER A 49 37.48 8.16 1.40
CA SER A 49 36.15 7.95 1.96
C SER A 49 35.07 7.77 0.88
N PHE A 50 35.16 8.54 -0.22
CA PHE A 50 34.25 8.39 -1.34
C PHE A 50 34.35 7.01 -2.03
N LYS A 51 35.59 6.51 -2.21
CA LYS A 51 35.80 5.15 -2.75
C LYS A 51 35.23 4.07 -1.83
N ILE A 52 35.44 4.24 -0.53
CA ILE A 52 34.94 3.30 0.49
C ILE A 52 33.39 3.24 0.46
N ILE A 53 32.72 4.39 0.54
CA ILE A 53 31.25 4.43 0.55
C ILE A 53 30.67 3.92 -0.77
N LYS A 54 31.27 4.28 -1.91
CA LYS A 54 30.83 3.79 -3.22
C LYS A 54 30.94 2.27 -3.31
N ARG A 55 32.01 1.68 -2.79
CA ARG A 55 32.18 0.22 -2.70
C ARG A 55 31.14 -0.40 -1.75
N ALA A 56 30.91 0.20 -0.59
CA ALA A 56 29.89 -0.27 0.35
C ALA A 56 28.49 -0.32 -0.30
N ILE A 57 28.11 0.74 -1.03
CA ILE A 57 26.83 0.83 -1.77
C ILE A 57 26.76 -0.23 -2.88
N SER A 58 27.81 -0.39 -3.69
CA SER A 58 27.78 -1.28 -4.85
C SER A 58 27.90 -2.77 -4.52
N GLU A 59 28.68 -3.11 -3.47
CA GLU A 59 29.00 -4.47 -3.08
C GLU A 59 28.23 -4.96 -1.83
N GLY A 60 27.46 -4.07 -1.19
CA GLY A 60 26.72 -4.40 0.05
C GLY A 60 27.63 -4.69 1.24
N LYS A 61 28.86 -4.10 1.29
CA LYS A 61 29.82 -4.32 2.37
C LYS A 61 29.59 -3.34 3.52
N SER A 62 29.74 -3.83 4.76
CA SER A 62 29.70 -3.00 5.94
C SER A 62 30.91 -2.06 6.02
N LEU A 63 30.73 -0.89 6.64
CA LEU A 63 31.79 0.04 6.97
C LEU A 63 32.41 -0.32 8.30
N THR A 64 33.73 -0.18 8.42
CA THR A 64 34.40 -0.18 9.72
C THR A 64 34.11 1.11 10.47
N ARG A 65 34.30 1.13 11.80
CA ARG A 65 34.09 2.34 12.62
C ARG A 65 34.93 3.52 12.15
N GLN A 66 36.17 3.29 11.79
CA GLN A 66 37.07 4.31 11.26
C GLN A 66 36.60 4.90 9.94
N GLU A 67 36.13 4.04 9.03
CA GLU A 67 35.55 4.47 7.75
C GLU A 67 34.26 5.30 7.99
N ALA A 68 33.41 4.88 8.91
CA ALA A 68 32.21 5.63 9.28
C ALA A 68 32.50 7.00 9.90
N ASP A 69 33.55 7.13 10.74
CA ASP A 69 33.97 8.43 11.30
C ASP A 69 34.39 9.41 10.20
N GLN A 70 35.08 8.93 9.17
CA GLN A 70 35.47 9.75 8.03
C GLN A 70 34.28 10.22 7.19
N VAL A 71 33.29 9.34 7.01
CA VAL A 71 32.05 9.69 6.30
C VAL A 71 31.22 10.68 7.11
N ALA A 72 31.13 10.49 8.42
CA ALA A 72 30.37 11.34 9.33
C ALA A 72 30.84 12.80 9.31
N ILE A 73 32.14 13.04 9.16
CA ILE A 73 32.72 14.40 9.07
C ILE A 73 32.16 15.15 7.86
N GLY A 74 32.22 14.54 6.67
CA GLY A 74 31.72 15.17 5.44
C GLY A 74 30.21 15.28 5.41
N LEU A 75 29.51 14.27 5.90
CA LEU A 75 28.05 14.28 6.00
C LEU A 75 27.56 15.40 6.93
N LYS A 76 28.22 15.59 8.09
CA LYS A 76 27.93 16.68 9.01
C LYS A 76 28.17 18.05 8.38
N ALA A 77 29.29 18.22 7.67
CA ALA A 77 29.60 19.48 6.99
C ALA A 77 28.51 19.86 5.99
N TRP A 78 28.09 18.93 5.15
CA TRP A 78 26.96 19.12 4.24
C TRP A 78 25.65 19.42 4.98
N ALA A 79 25.31 18.64 6.02
CA ALA A 79 24.08 18.83 6.76
C ALA A 79 24.00 20.22 7.42
N GLN A 80 25.12 20.72 7.97
CA GLN A 80 25.20 22.04 8.57
C GLN A 80 25.07 23.17 7.54
N GLU A 81 25.69 23.02 6.36
CA GLU A 81 25.54 23.98 5.26
C GLU A 81 24.09 24.05 4.78
N MET A 82 23.38 22.90 4.79
CA MET A 82 21.95 22.82 4.52
C MET A 82 21.05 23.31 5.65
N GLY A 83 21.60 23.74 6.79
CA GLY A 83 20.87 24.26 7.94
C GLY A 83 20.32 23.20 8.90
N ALA A 84 20.80 21.97 8.83
CA ALA A 84 20.41 20.95 9.78
C ALA A 84 21.00 21.19 11.15
N THR A 85 20.18 21.07 12.19
CA THR A 85 20.56 21.21 13.61
C THR A 85 20.42 19.92 14.41
N HIS A 86 19.67 18.97 13.85
CA HIS A 86 19.35 17.68 14.42
C HIS A 86 19.61 16.57 13.41
N PHE A 87 19.70 15.34 13.89
CA PHE A 87 19.71 14.12 13.10
C PHE A 87 18.74 13.10 13.68
N THR A 88 18.33 12.14 12.89
CA THR A 88 17.51 11.02 13.31
C THR A 88 17.85 9.76 12.53
N HIS A 89 17.78 8.61 13.18
CA HIS A 89 17.64 7.33 12.51
C HIS A 89 16.20 7.16 12.08
N TRP A 90 15.96 7.07 10.78
CA TRP A 90 14.66 6.97 10.16
C TRP A 90 14.41 5.53 9.72
N PHE A 91 13.33 4.90 10.18
CA PHE A 91 13.08 3.47 9.97
C PHE A 91 11.59 3.15 9.83
N HIS A 92 11.27 1.91 9.42
CA HIS A 92 9.92 1.41 9.12
C HIS A 92 9.50 0.35 10.15
N PRO A 93 9.02 0.70 11.34
CA PRO A 93 8.54 -0.26 12.32
C PRO A 93 7.29 -1.00 11.82
N LEU A 94 6.86 -2.05 12.54
CA LEU A 94 5.69 -2.85 12.18
C LEU A 94 4.34 -2.14 12.44
N THR A 95 4.32 -0.81 12.36
CA THR A 95 3.15 0.07 12.63
C THR A 95 2.58 0.72 11.37
N ASP A 96 3.00 0.30 10.18
CA ASP A 96 2.61 0.86 8.86
C ASP A 96 3.07 2.31 8.58
N GLY A 97 3.71 2.97 9.53
CA GLY A 97 4.30 4.30 9.39
C GLY A 97 5.82 4.29 9.43
N THR A 98 6.41 5.47 9.48
CA THR A 98 7.84 5.67 9.75
C THR A 98 8.06 6.12 11.18
N ALA A 99 9.25 5.89 11.73
CA ALA A 99 9.62 6.31 13.08
C ALA A 99 10.94 7.07 13.06
N GLU A 100 11.02 8.05 13.95
CA GLU A 100 12.18 8.94 14.10
C GLU A 100 12.30 9.43 15.53
N LYS A 101 13.54 9.63 16.00
CA LYS A 101 13.87 10.28 17.27
C LYS A 101 14.97 11.32 17.00
N HIS A 102 14.64 12.58 17.15
CA HIS A 102 15.54 13.68 16.79
C HIS A 102 16.50 13.99 17.92
N ASP A 103 17.79 13.80 17.66
CA ASP A 103 18.88 14.20 18.55
C ASP A 103 19.63 15.41 17.95
N GLY A 104 19.98 16.38 18.79
CA GLY A 104 20.78 17.54 18.35
C GLY A 104 22.22 17.15 18.08
N PHE A 105 22.90 17.87 17.18
CA PHE A 105 24.35 17.75 17.00
C PHE A 105 25.16 18.27 18.22
N LEU A 106 24.53 18.51 19.36
CA LEU A 106 25.06 19.20 20.51
C LEU A 106 25.61 18.22 21.56
N GLU A 107 26.86 18.37 21.92
CA GLU A 107 27.52 17.62 22.99
C GLU A 107 28.23 18.56 23.96
N MET A 108 28.43 18.13 25.21
CA MET A 108 29.22 18.83 26.19
C MET A 108 30.73 18.55 25.99
N GLY A 109 31.50 19.54 25.60
CA GLY A 109 32.96 19.42 25.50
C GLY A 109 33.65 19.39 26.88
N GLU A 110 34.92 18.99 26.88
CA GLU A 110 35.74 18.79 28.12
C GLU A 110 35.76 19.97 29.08
N ASN A 111 35.60 21.19 28.60
CA ASN A 111 35.64 22.41 29.42
C ASN A 111 34.25 22.97 29.75
N GLY A 112 33.18 22.18 29.62
CA GLY A 112 31.81 22.63 29.85
C GLY A 112 31.24 23.53 28.74
N HIS A 113 31.95 23.71 27.63
CA HIS A 113 31.44 24.40 26.46
C HIS A 113 30.65 23.41 25.56
N MET A 114 29.53 23.88 25.03
CA MET A 114 28.78 23.10 24.07
C MET A 114 29.53 23.07 22.75
N VAL A 115 29.72 21.87 22.21
CA VAL A 115 30.31 21.61 20.90
C VAL A 115 29.30 20.89 20.00
N GLN A 116 29.43 21.09 18.70
CA GLN A 116 28.67 20.31 17.75
C GLN A 116 29.48 19.09 17.37
N ASN A 117 28.94 17.90 17.64
CA ASN A 117 29.56 16.63 17.28
C ASN A 117 28.60 15.70 16.55
N PHE A 118 29.14 14.88 15.65
CA PHE A 118 28.46 13.81 14.96
C PHE A 118 29.50 12.77 14.54
N SER A 119 29.58 11.68 15.29
CA SER A 119 30.59 10.63 15.08
C SER A 119 30.08 9.53 14.18
N GLY A 120 31.00 8.73 13.63
CA GLY A 120 30.66 7.54 12.88
C GLY A 120 29.90 6.51 13.71
N ALA A 121 30.13 6.45 15.01
CA ALA A 121 29.36 5.57 15.90
C ALA A 121 27.86 5.94 15.88
N VAL A 122 27.55 7.23 15.96
CA VAL A 122 26.18 7.75 15.92
C VAL A 122 25.58 7.65 14.52
N LEU A 123 26.39 7.78 13.47
CA LEU A 123 25.92 7.56 12.10
C LEU A 123 25.50 6.11 11.87
N VAL A 124 26.30 5.16 12.33
CA VAL A 124 26.09 3.72 12.02
C VAL A 124 25.01 3.10 12.88
N GLN A 125 24.92 3.48 14.16
CA GLN A 125 24.05 2.80 15.12
C GLN A 125 23.45 3.77 16.14
N SER A 126 22.20 3.49 16.53
CA SER A 126 21.54 4.11 17.68
C SER A 126 20.80 3.06 18.50
N GLU A 127 20.51 3.37 19.76
CA GLU A 127 19.79 2.52 20.71
C GLU A 127 18.46 3.17 21.12
N PRO A 128 17.43 3.19 20.26
CA PRO A 128 16.14 3.74 20.65
C PRO A 128 15.43 2.85 21.66
N ASP A 129 14.56 3.45 22.47
CA ASP A 129 13.61 2.70 23.30
C ASP A 129 12.58 2.03 22.39
N ALA A 130 12.60 0.70 22.37
CA ALA A 130 11.69 -0.13 21.57
C ALA A 130 10.37 -0.45 22.28
N SER A 131 10.15 0.03 23.51
CA SER A 131 9.00 -0.38 24.34
C SER A 131 7.64 -0.01 23.74
N SER A 132 7.58 1.07 22.94
CA SER A 132 6.35 1.52 22.28
C SER A 132 6.04 0.83 20.96
N PHE A 133 6.98 0.04 20.40
CA PHE A 133 6.77 -0.66 19.14
C PHE A 133 6.27 -2.08 19.33
N PRO A 134 5.37 -2.57 18.46
CA PRO A 134 4.88 -3.93 18.54
C PRO A 134 6.00 -4.92 18.26
N SER A 135 6.06 -6.00 19.04
CA SER A 135 7.13 -7.01 18.94
C SER A 135 6.63 -8.45 18.89
N GLY A 136 5.33 -8.69 19.02
CA GLY A 136 4.74 -10.04 18.95
C GLY A 136 5.39 -11.03 19.92
N GLY A 137 5.75 -10.58 21.14
CA GLY A 137 6.36 -11.43 22.16
C GLY A 137 7.87 -11.71 22.00
N ILE A 138 8.53 -11.20 20.94
CA ILE A 138 10.00 -11.31 20.79
C ILE A 138 10.71 -10.68 21.98
N ARG A 139 10.22 -9.52 22.40
CA ARG A 139 10.83 -8.71 23.44
C ARG A 139 10.24 -9.05 24.81
N ASN A 140 11.11 -9.33 25.79
CA ASN A 140 10.72 -9.35 27.19
C ASN A 140 10.47 -7.92 27.71
N THR A 141 9.51 -7.77 28.61
CA THR A 141 9.13 -6.47 29.20
C THR A 141 10.26 -5.74 29.92
N PHE A 142 11.33 -6.43 30.28
CA PHE A 142 12.52 -5.87 30.94
C PHE A 142 13.51 -5.25 29.96
N GLU A 143 13.46 -5.60 28.67
CA GLU A 143 14.37 -5.10 27.66
C GLU A 143 13.65 -4.15 26.71
N ALA A 144 13.66 -2.86 27.06
CA ALA A 144 13.11 -1.82 26.22
C ALA A 144 14.04 -1.42 25.07
N ARG A 145 15.28 -1.97 25.02
CA ARG A 145 16.27 -1.61 24.01
C ARG A 145 15.99 -2.27 22.66
N GLY A 146 16.19 -1.49 21.59
CA GLY A 146 16.36 -1.95 20.24
C GLY A 146 17.56 -1.27 19.62
N TYR A 147 17.96 -1.70 18.45
CA TYR A 147 19.04 -1.10 17.69
C TYR A 147 18.55 -0.69 16.32
N THR A 148 18.99 0.50 15.89
CA THR A 148 18.93 0.90 14.49
C THR A 148 20.32 0.81 13.88
N ALA A 149 20.43 0.40 12.63
CA ALA A 149 21.70 0.36 11.93
C ALA A 149 21.54 0.96 10.52
N TRP A 150 22.49 1.82 10.15
CA TRP A 150 22.46 2.53 8.88
C TRP A 150 22.45 1.58 7.68
N ASP A 151 21.50 1.78 6.78
CA ASP A 151 21.50 1.16 5.45
C ASP A 151 22.24 2.08 4.46
N VAL A 152 23.46 1.76 4.17
CA VAL A 152 24.29 2.55 3.23
C VAL A 152 23.79 2.54 1.79
N SER A 153 22.90 1.62 1.43
CA SER A 153 22.28 1.55 0.10
C SER A 153 21.17 2.59 -0.09
N SER A 154 20.63 3.14 1.01
CA SER A 154 19.65 4.22 0.99
C SER A 154 20.33 5.56 1.27
N PRO A 155 20.18 6.57 0.39
CA PRO A 155 20.83 7.87 0.59
C PRO A 155 20.25 8.60 1.81
N VAL A 156 21.13 9.27 2.56
CA VAL A 156 20.78 10.15 3.67
C VAL A 156 20.15 11.44 3.10
N PHE A 157 19.15 11.99 3.78
CA PHE A 157 18.40 13.14 3.29
C PHE A 157 18.07 14.12 4.42
N ILE A 158 17.65 15.35 4.06
CA ILE A 158 17.27 16.38 5.02
C ILE A 158 15.80 16.74 4.84
N VAL A 159 15.06 16.72 5.95
CA VAL A 159 13.69 17.24 6.03
C VAL A 159 13.63 18.34 7.07
N GLY A 160 13.29 19.55 6.63
CA GLY A 160 13.35 20.73 7.50
C GLY A 160 14.76 20.98 8.02
N THR A 161 14.97 20.90 9.32
CA THR A 161 16.27 21.08 9.99
C THR A 161 16.87 19.77 10.53
N THR A 162 16.39 18.63 10.03
CA THR A 162 16.80 17.31 10.52
C THR A 162 17.43 16.48 9.41
N LEU A 163 18.62 15.95 9.69
CA LEU A 163 19.31 14.95 8.90
C LEU A 163 18.69 13.58 9.17
N CYS A 164 18.08 12.96 8.18
CA CYS A 164 17.42 11.65 8.26
C CYS A 164 18.32 10.56 7.69
N ILE A 165 18.64 9.56 8.50
CA ILE A 165 19.53 8.44 8.17
C ILE A 165 18.65 7.19 8.04
N PRO A 166 18.44 6.64 6.84
CA PRO A 166 17.67 5.42 6.64
C PRO A 166 18.33 4.22 7.35
N THR A 167 17.59 3.52 8.19
CA THR A 167 18.11 2.44 9.02
C THR A 167 17.19 1.21 9.01
N ILE A 168 17.76 0.06 9.32
CA ILE A 168 17.01 -1.09 9.82
C ILE A 168 16.73 -0.91 11.31
N PHE A 169 15.74 -1.65 11.82
CA PHE A 169 15.39 -1.69 13.23
C PHE A 169 15.26 -3.12 13.73
N VAL A 170 16.03 -3.46 14.77
CA VAL A 170 16.09 -4.81 15.32
C VAL A 170 15.93 -4.79 16.85
N SER A 171 15.52 -5.93 17.41
CA SER A 171 15.46 -6.15 18.85
C SER A 171 16.86 -6.16 19.47
N TYR A 172 16.95 -6.15 20.80
CA TYR A 172 18.21 -6.32 21.53
C TYR A 172 18.94 -7.61 21.17
N THR A 173 18.22 -8.67 20.84
CA THR A 173 18.77 -9.97 20.46
C THR A 173 18.97 -10.15 18.95
N GLY A 174 18.68 -9.12 18.16
CA GLY A 174 19.00 -9.02 16.73
C GLY A 174 17.87 -9.40 15.78
N GLU A 175 16.68 -9.78 16.28
CA GLU A 175 15.54 -10.08 15.41
C GLU A 175 14.98 -8.80 14.77
N ALA A 176 14.64 -8.85 13.49
CA ALA A 176 14.08 -7.74 12.76
C ALA A 176 12.67 -7.34 13.27
N LEU A 177 12.51 -6.08 13.65
CA LEU A 177 11.26 -5.45 14.08
C LEU A 177 10.75 -4.41 13.08
N ASP A 178 11.21 -4.51 11.84
CA ASP A 178 10.89 -3.59 10.74
C ASP A 178 10.55 -4.34 9.44
N TYR A 179 10.22 -3.61 8.38
CA TYR A 179 10.05 -4.17 7.04
C TYR A 179 11.36 -4.14 6.23
N LYS A 180 12.31 -3.27 6.56
CA LYS A 180 13.50 -3.02 5.75
C LYS A 180 14.52 -4.15 5.85
N ALA A 181 14.85 -4.65 7.03
CA ALA A 181 15.83 -5.71 7.20
C ALA A 181 15.44 -7.01 6.44
N PRO A 182 14.21 -7.55 6.56
CA PRO A 182 13.84 -8.71 5.76
C PRO A 182 13.69 -8.40 4.27
N LEU A 183 13.34 -7.16 3.88
CA LEU A 183 13.33 -6.76 2.47
C LEU A 183 14.73 -6.82 1.86
N LEU A 184 15.74 -6.28 2.53
CA LEU A 184 17.13 -6.34 2.07
C LEU A 184 17.63 -7.79 1.94
N LYS A 185 17.27 -8.67 2.90
CA LYS A 185 17.56 -10.10 2.80
C LYS A 185 16.89 -10.74 1.58
N ALA A 186 15.60 -10.48 1.35
CA ALA A 186 14.86 -11.03 0.22
C ALA A 186 15.43 -10.55 -1.14
N LEU A 187 15.88 -9.29 -1.22
CA LEU A 187 16.51 -8.74 -2.41
C LEU A 187 17.89 -9.34 -2.66
N SER A 188 18.67 -9.61 -1.61
CA SER A 188 19.95 -10.30 -1.72
C SER A 188 19.79 -11.75 -2.23
N GLU A 189 18.81 -12.49 -1.72
CA GLU A 189 18.48 -13.83 -2.18
C GLU A 189 18.02 -13.84 -3.65
N LEU A 190 17.21 -12.85 -4.04
CA LEU A 190 16.78 -12.72 -5.42
C LEU A 190 17.96 -12.39 -6.37
N ASP A 191 18.81 -11.47 -5.98
CA ASP A 191 20.03 -11.12 -6.74
C ASP A 191 20.87 -12.37 -7.03
N GLN A 192 21.22 -13.12 -5.99
CA GLN A 192 22.03 -14.34 -6.10
C GLN A 192 21.36 -15.38 -7.01
N ALA A 193 20.08 -15.70 -6.77
CA ALA A 193 19.37 -16.71 -7.54
C ALA A 193 19.19 -16.30 -9.01
N ALA A 194 18.95 -15.00 -9.27
CA ALA A 194 18.77 -14.48 -10.63
C ALA A 194 20.10 -14.41 -11.40
N VAL A 195 21.20 -13.99 -10.75
CA VAL A 195 22.55 -14.02 -11.34
C VAL A 195 22.92 -15.43 -11.76
N ASP A 196 22.71 -16.43 -10.93
CA ASP A 196 22.98 -17.84 -11.24
C ASP A 196 22.26 -18.34 -12.50
N ILE A 197 21.06 -17.84 -12.75
CA ILE A 197 20.28 -18.13 -13.97
C ILE A 197 20.78 -17.31 -15.16
N CYS A 198 21.03 -16.01 -14.95
CA CYS A 198 21.54 -15.14 -16.02
C CYS A 198 22.84 -15.68 -16.61
N GLN A 199 23.72 -16.26 -15.80
CA GLN A 199 24.99 -16.83 -16.24
C GLN A 199 24.86 -18.05 -17.16
N TYR A 200 23.67 -18.61 -17.37
CA TYR A 200 23.44 -19.51 -18.49
C TYR A 200 23.46 -18.81 -19.85
N PHE A 201 23.14 -17.50 -19.89
CA PHE A 201 22.95 -16.71 -21.09
C PHE A 201 24.06 -15.68 -21.31
N ASP A 202 24.46 -14.99 -20.24
CA ASP A 202 25.45 -13.91 -20.24
C ASP A 202 26.36 -14.03 -19.00
N LYS A 203 27.64 -14.26 -19.22
CA LYS A 203 28.65 -14.42 -18.15
C LYS A 203 29.06 -13.11 -17.50
N ASP A 204 28.78 -11.97 -18.13
CA ASP A 204 29.12 -10.65 -17.63
C ASP A 204 28.09 -10.14 -16.58
N VAL A 205 26.98 -10.85 -16.41
CA VAL A 205 26.01 -10.55 -15.38
C VAL A 205 26.55 -10.96 -14.02
N THR A 206 26.78 -9.98 -13.18
CA THR A 206 27.28 -10.12 -11.80
C THR A 206 26.32 -9.60 -10.74
N LYS A 207 25.25 -8.89 -11.17
CA LYS A 207 24.21 -8.36 -10.28
C LYS A 207 22.88 -8.27 -11.01
N VAL A 208 21.80 -8.62 -10.29
CA VAL A 208 20.43 -8.42 -10.72
C VAL A 208 19.70 -7.57 -9.69
N ILE A 209 19.08 -6.50 -10.12
CA ILE A 209 18.35 -5.56 -9.27
C ILE A 209 16.86 -5.74 -9.54
N ALA A 210 16.09 -5.96 -8.50
CA ALA A 210 14.63 -5.83 -8.57
C ALA A 210 14.25 -4.35 -8.58
N THR A 211 13.30 -3.98 -9.43
CA THR A 211 12.82 -2.60 -9.58
C THR A 211 11.33 -2.50 -9.24
N LEU A 212 10.93 -1.36 -8.69
CA LEU A 212 9.57 -1.10 -8.24
C LEU A 212 9.15 0.34 -8.56
N GLY A 213 7.94 0.49 -9.10
CA GLY A 213 7.23 1.76 -9.17
C GLY A 213 5.89 1.64 -8.44
N CYS A 214 5.69 2.41 -7.38
CA CYS A 214 4.47 2.38 -6.58
C CYS A 214 3.49 3.47 -7.06
N GLU A 215 2.37 3.07 -7.67
CA GLU A 215 1.26 3.97 -7.98
C GLU A 215 0.45 4.19 -6.71
N GLN A 216 0.54 5.38 -6.13
CA GLN A 216 -0.12 5.72 -4.87
C GLN A 216 -1.45 6.40 -5.11
N GLU A 217 -2.55 5.69 -4.85
CA GLU A 217 -3.88 6.27 -4.81
C GLU A 217 -4.20 6.82 -3.40
N TYR A 218 -5.05 7.85 -3.35
CA TYR A 218 -5.45 8.50 -2.10
C TYR A 218 -6.72 9.33 -2.28
N PHE A 219 -7.43 9.58 -1.16
CA PHE A 219 -8.53 10.55 -1.12
C PHE A 219 -8.10 11.84 -0.43
N LEU A 220 -8.72 12.95 -0.84
CA LEU A 220 -8.59 14.24 -0.18
C LEU A 220 -9.93 14.65 0.44
N ILE A 221 -9.86 15.18 1.67
CA ILE A 221 -11.00 15.80 2.36
C ILE A 221 -10.57 17.16 2.86
N ASP A 222 -11.46 18.17 2.78
CA ASP A 222 -11.21 19.45 3.44
C ASP A 222 -11.03 19.27 4.95
N GLU A 223 -10.04 19.92 5.51
CA GLU A 223 -9.66 19.80 6.93
C GLU A 223 -10.81 20.13 7.88
N ALA A 224 -11.68 21.10 7.54
CA ALA A 224 -12.82 21.44 8.38
C ALA A 224 -13.88 20.32 8.41
N LEU A 225 -14.15 19.69 7.27
CA LEU A 225 -15.08 18.56 7.17
C LEU A 225 -14.49 17.30 7.84
N TYR A 226 -13.19 17.08 7.73
CA TYR A 226 -12.47 16.00 8.42
C TYR A 226 -12.70 16.06 9.93
N TYR A 227 -12.48 17.23 10.55
CA TYR A 227 -12.67 17.38 12.00
C TYR A 227 -14.15 17.35 12.45
N ALA A 228 -15.07 17.58 11.53
CA ALA A 228 -16.50 17.42 11.80
C ALA A 228 -16.97 15.94 11.70
N ARG A 229 -16.08 14.99 11.36
CA ARG A 229 -16.33 13.54 11.23
C ARG A 229 -15.40 12.73 12.15
N PRO A 230 -15.78 12.49 13.40
CA PRO A 230 -14.95 11.73 14.34
C PRO A 230 -14.57 10.32 13.87
N ASP A 231 -15.41 9.66 13.08
CA ASP A 231 -15.08 8.37 12.47
C ASP A 231 -13.91 8.45 11.51
N ILE A 232 -13.86 9.48 10.65
CA ILE A 232 -12.71 9.69 9.75
C ILE A 232 -11.45 10.04 10.54
N VAL A 233 -11.57 10.85 11.60
CA VAL A 233 -10.43 11.23 12.46
C VAL A 233 -9.81 10.02 13.17
N LEU A 234 -10.64 9.07 13.64
CA LEU A 234 -10.20 7.97 14.50
C LEU A 234 -10.00 6.65 13.76
N ALA A 235 -10.73 6.42 12.67
CA ALA A 235 -10.68 5.19 11.88
C ALA A 235 -10.20 5.40 10.43
N GLU A 236 -9.89 6.62 10.03
CA GLU A 236 -9.51 7.02 8.67
C GLU A 236 -10.58 6.67 7.59
N ARG A 237 -11.76 6.26 8.02
CA ARG A 237 -12.91 5.95 7.14
C ARG A 237 -14.24 6.36 7.76
N THR A 238 -15.26 6.48 6.91
CA THR A 238 -16.64 6.69 7.35
C THR A 238 -17.23 5.36 7.85
N LEU A 239 -17.72 5.33 9.09
CA LEU A 239 -18.41 4.18 9.68
C LEU A 239 -19.92 4.22 9.42
N MET A 240 -20.42 5.35 8.91
CA MET A 240 -21.80 5.59 8.52
C MET A 240 -21.87 6.68 7.43
N GLY A 241 -22.95 6.72 6.68
CA GLY A 241 -23.20 7.71 5.64
C GLY A 241 -23.85 7.08 4.42
N HIS A 242 -24.99 7.64 4.03
CA HIS A 242 -25.70 7.24 2.81
C HIS A 242 -24.98 7.75 1.57
N GLN A 243 -24.94 6.95 0.52
CA GLN A 243 -24.38 7.32 -0.78
C GLN A 243 -25.00 8.62 -1.31
N SER A 244 -24.17 9.44 -1.97
CA SER A 244 -24.62 10.61 -2.69
C SER A 244 -25.46 10.22 -3.92
N ALA A 245 -26.44 11.03 -4.30
CA ALA A 245 -27.27 10.76 -5.48
C ALA A 245 -26.46 10.74 -6.80
N LYS A 246 -25.38 11.51 -6.88
CA LYS A 246 -24.49 11.53 -8.05
C LYS A 246 -23.54 10.35 -8.06
N ASP A 247 -23.04 9.95 -6.90
CA ASP A 247 -22.07 8.88 -6.76
C ASP A 247 -20.79 9.12 -7.61
N GLN A 248 -20.20 8.13 -8.26
CA GLN A 248 -19.06 8.25 -9.19
C GLN A 248 -19.53 8.12 -10.65
N GLN A 249 -20.38 9.08 -11.09
CA GLN A 249 -21.02 9.03 -12.40
C GLN A 249 -20.71 10.27 -13.24
N LEU A 250 -20.77 10.10 -14.56
CA LEU A 250 -20.67 11.15 -15.56
C LEU A 250 -19.35 11.92 -15.51
N SER A 251 -19.32 13.08 -14.82
CA SER A 251 -18.16 13.97 -14.77
C SER A 251 -17.05 13.53 -13.80
N ASP A 252 -17.33 12.57 -12.93
CA ASP A 252 -16.32 12.03 -12.02
C ASP A 252 -15.70 10.81 -12.69
N HIS A 253 -14.52 10.98 -13.26
CA HIS A 253 -13.84 9.92 -14.00
C HIS A 253 -12.33 10.20 -14.10
N TYR A 254 -11.61 9.18 -14.42
CA TYR A 254 -10.16 9.09 -14.51
C TYR A 254 -9.50 10.21 -15.35
N PHE A 255 -10.09 10.59 -16.47
CA PHE A 255 -9.57 11.65 -17.36
C PHE A 255 -10.17 13.03 -17.14
N GLY A 256 -10.88 13.25 -16.03
CA GLY A 256 -11.41 14.56 -15.69
C GLY A 256 -10.30 15.58 -15.37
N SER A 257 -10.64 16.87 -15.43
CA SER A 257 -9.72 17.92 -15.02
C SER A 257 -9.49 17.89 -13.51
N ILE A 258 -8.24 17.99 -13.08
CA ILE A 258 -7.89 18.12 -11.66
C ILE A 258 -8.34 19.51 -11.17
N PRO A 259 -9.11 19.59 -10.05
CA PRO A 259 -9.52 20.89 -9.50
C PRO A 259 -8.33 21.75 -9.11
N GLU A 260 -8.43 23.07 -9.31
CA GLU A 260 -7.32 24.02 -9.12
C GLU A 260 -6.69 23.95 -7.73
N ARG A 261 -7.51 23.90 -6.67
CA ARG A 261 -7.03 23.78 -5.30
C ARG A 261 -6.24 22.47 -5.06
N VAL A 262 -6.69 21.39 -5.67
CA VAL A 262 -6.01 20.08 -5.61
C VAL A 262 -4.71 20.13 -6.43
N MET A 263 -4.72 20.78 -7.58
CA MET A 263 -3.53 20.96 -8.41
C MET A 263 -2.42 21.68 -7.64
N CYS A 264 -2.75 22.76 -6.93
CA CYS A 264 -1.79 23.48 -6.09
C CYS A 264 -1.18 22.59 -4.98
N PHE A 265 -1.99 21.73 -4.36
CA PHE A 265 -1.50 20.74 -3.39
C PHE A 265 -0.53 19.75 -4.04
N ILE A 266 -0.90 19.22 -5.21
CA ILE A 266 -0.07 18.25 -5.94
C ILE A 266 1.27 18.89 -6.33
N GLU A 267 1.27 20.10 -6.89
CA GLU A 267 2.48 20.82 -7.27
C GLU A 267 3.41 21.09 -6.08
N ASP A 268 2.86 21.33 -4.90
CA ASP A 268 3.64 21.57 -3.69
C ASP A 268 4.31 20.29 -3.18
N PHE A 269 3.56 19.18 -3.09
CA PHE A 269 4.18 17.93 -2.66
C PHE A 269 5.16 17.34 -3.69
N GLU A 270 4.91 17.50 -5.00
CA GLU A 270 5.86 17.12 -6.04
C GLU A 270 7.16 17.92 -5.93
N CYS A 271 7.07 19.23 -5.68
CA CYS A 271 8.25 20.07 -5.49
C CYS A 271 9.11 19.57 -4.32
N GLU A 272 8.50 19.27 -3.16
CA GLU A 272 9.22 18.73 -2.00
C GLU A 272 9.74 17.30 -2.24
N ALA A 273 8.96 16.47 -2.94
CA ALA A 273 9.38 15.13 -3.34
C ALA A 273 10.63 15.16 -4.23
N TYR A 274 10.69 16.05 -5.22
CA TYR A 274 11.86 16.20 -6.09
C TYR A 274 13.11 16.63 -5.32
N LYS A 275 12.99 17.52 -4.33
CA LYS A 275 14.12 17.87 -3.45
C LYS A 275 14.68 16.67 -2.71
N LEU A 276 13.81 15.71 -2.36
CA LEU A 276 14.15 14.47 -1.66
C LEU A 276 14.48 13.31 -2.61
N GLY A 277 14.60 13.58 -3.92
CA GLY A 277 14.98 12.57 -4.90
C GLY A 277 13.87 11.61 -5.30
N ILE A 278 12.62 11.84 -4.87
CA ILE A 278 11.48 11.01 -5.24
C ILE A 278 11.02 11.38 -6.66
N PRO A 279 11.14 10.49 -7.64
CA PRO A 279 10.91 10.85 -9.06
C PRO A 279 9.42 10.73 -9.43
N VAL A 280 8.54 11.53 -8.81
CA VAL A 280 7.12 11.59 -9.18
C VAL A 280 6.99 12.02 -10.64
N LYS A 281 6.23 11.26 -11.43
CA LYS A 281 6.11 11.49 -12.88
C LYS A 281 4.67 11.75 -13.31
N THR A 282 3.72 11.04 -12.75
CA THR A 282 2.32 11.09 -13.19
C THR A 282 1.43 11.52 -12.04
N ARG A 283 0.47 12.38 -12.36
CA ARG A 283 -0.62 12.82 -11.49
C ARG A 283 -1.91 12.81 -12.28
N HIS A 284 -2.99 12.32 -11.71
CA HIS A 284 -4.33 12.38 -12.31
C HIS A 284 -5.45 12.15 -11.30
N ASN A 285 -6.70 12.36 -11.75
CA ASN A 285 -7.87 11.92 -11.01
C ASN A 285 -7.99 10.40 -11.05
N GLU A 286 -8.55 9.82 -9.99
CA GLU A 286 -9.11 8.49 -9.99
C GLU A 286 -10.63 8.51 -10.26
N VAL A 287 -11.24 7.31 -10.34
CA VAL A 287 -12.64 7.15 -10.74
C VAL A 287 -13.59 7.74 -9.71
N ALA A 288 -13.31 7.61 -8.41
CA ALA A 288 -14.17 8.15 -7.37
C ALA A 288 -13.97 9.67 -7.19
N PRO A 289 -15.03 10.41 -6.82
CA PRO A 289 -14.90 11.82 -6.51
C PRO A 289 -13.94 12.04 -5.32
N ASN A 290 -13.09 13.06 -5.43
CA ASN A 290 -12.00 13.37 -4.49
C ASN A 290 -10.93 12.26 -4.32
N GLN A 291 -10.83 11.34 -5.27
CA GLN A 291 -9.78 10.35 -5.35
C GLN A 291 -8.76 10.75 -6.43
N PHE A 292 -7.48 10.58 -6.11
CA PHE A 292 -6.35 10.98 -6.96
C PHE A 292 -5.26 9.92 -6.88
N GLU A 293 -4.34 9.97 -7.85
CA GLU A 293 -3.16 9.12 -7.91
C GLU A 293 -1.91 9.94 -8.21
N CYS A 294 -0.78 9.50 -7.65
CA CYS A 294 0.54 9.87 -8.12
C CYS A 294 1.39 8.62 -8.36
N ALA A 295 2.14 8.62 -9.46
CA ALA A 295 2.99 7.50 -9.84
C ALA A 295 4.44 7.98 -10.08
N PRO A 296 5.43 7.48 -9.34
CA PRO A 296 6.85 7.74 -9.56
C PRO A 296 7.40 6.87 -10.70
N ILE A 297 8.58 7.25 -11.21
CA ILE A 297 9.40 6.36 -12.02
C ILE A 297 9.85 5.19 -11.15
N HIS A 298 10.03 4.01 -11.76
CA HIS A 298 10.51 2.83 -11.04
C HIS A 298 11.99 2.99 -10.63
N GLU A 299 12.30 2.51 -9.45
CA GLU A 299 13.62 2.55 -8.82
C GLU A 299 13.98 1.14 -8.29
N GLU A 300 15.16 0.99 -7.69
CA GLU A 300 15.48 -0.21 -6.93
C GLU A 300 14.46 -0.38 -5.79
N VAL A 301 14.05 -1.63 -5.50
CA VAL A 301 12.91 -1.91 -4.60
C VAL A 301 13.07 -1.30 -3.21
N ASN A 302 14.24 -1.41 -2.58
CA ASN A 302 14.45 -0.88 -1.24
C ASN A 302 14.31 0.65 -1.22
N LEU A 303 14.89 1.33 -2.20
CA LEU A 303 14.78 2.78 -2.36
C LEU A 303 13.34 3.21 -2.68
N ALA A 304 12.66 2.48 -3.56
CA ALA A 304 11.25 2.76 -3.91
C ALA A 304 10.32 2.63 -2.69
N VAL A 305 10.57 1.66 -1.80
CA VAL A 305 9.82 1.50 -0.54
C VAL A 305 10.08 2.67 0.41
N ASP A 306 11.33 3.08 0.59
CA ASP A 306 11.68 4.27 1.38
C ASP A 306 11.00 5.53 0.82
N HIS A 307 11.11 5.75 -0.49
CA HIS A 307 10.51 6.90 -1.17
C HIS A 307 8.97 6.90 -1.05
N ASN A 308 8.32 5.75 -1.15
CA ASN A 308 6.88 5.68 -0.97
C ASN A 308 6.44 6.04 0.45
N GLN A 309 7.13 5.57 1.48
CA GLN A 309 6.83 5.93 2.87
C GLN A 309 7.06 7.42 3.13
N LEU A 310 8.15 7.96 2.62
CA LEU A 310 8.47 9.38 2.72
C LEU A 310 7.45 10.25 1.95
N LEU A 311 7.04 9.81 0.76
CA LEU A 311 6.01 10.48 -0.03
C LEU A 311 4.67 10.56 0.71
N MET A 312 4.23 9.46 1.32
CA MET A 312 2.99 9.44 2.12
C MET A 312 3.05 10.43 3.30
N ASP A 313 4.18 10.52 3.98
CA ASP A 313 4.38 11.50 5.06
C ASP A 313 4.39 12.94 4.54
N LEU A 314 5.08 13.21 3.42
CA LEU A 314 5.06 14.52 2.76
C LEU A 314 3.64 14.94 2.38
N MET A 315 2.88 14.05 1.76
CA MET A 315 1.50 14.34 1.36
C MET A 315 0.62 14.70 2.57
N ARG A 316 0.77 14.00 3.71
CA ARG A 316 0.05 14.33 4.95
C ARG A 316 0.45 15.72 5.49
N ARG A 317 1.74 16.04 5.49
CA ARG A 317 2.25 17.35 5.99
C ARG A 317 1.82 18.50 5.10
N ILE A 318 2.00 18.35 3.79
CA ILE A 318 1.67 19.38 2.81
C ILE A 318 0.15 19.54 2.67
N GLY A 319 -0.59 18.45 2.76
CA GLY A 319 -2.06 18.52 2.77
C GLY A 319 -2.60 19.49 3.82
N ARG A 320 -2.01 19.50 5.03
CA ARG A 320 -2.40 20.48 6.08
C ARG A 320 -2.16 21.92 5.68
N LYS A 321 -1.07 22.21 4.96
CA LYS A 321 -0.81 23.57 4.44
C LYS A 321 -1.92 24.02 3.50
N HIS A 322 -2.42 23.13 2.64
CA HIS A 322 -3.51 23.38 1.69
C HIS A 322 -4.90 23.15 2.29
N LYS A 323 -5.00 22.98 3.62
CA LYS A 323 -6.28 22.71 4.30
C LYS A 323 -6.97 21.44 3.78
N PHE A 324 -6.19 20.44 3.39
CA PHE A 324 -6.62 19.09 3.10
C PHE A 324 -6.13 18.09 4.14
N ARG A 325 -6.87 16.99 4.25
CA ARG A 325 -6.43 15.75 4.89
C ARG A 325 -6.38 14.66 3.84
N VAL A 326 -5.24 14.00 3.76
CA VAL A 326 -5.00 12.87 2.86
C VAL A 326 -5.42 11.60 3.57
N LEU A 327 -6.30 10.82 2.96
CA LEU A 327 -6.72 9.52 3.46
C LEU A 327 -6.07 8.42 2.61
N PHE A 328 -5.31 7.58 3.26
CA PHE A 328 -4.71 6.40 2.64
C PHE A 328 -5.46 5.11 2.96
N HIS A 329 -6.51 5.18 3.81
CA HIS A 329 -7.37 4.02 4.03
C HIS A 329 -7.93 3.50 2.70
N GLU A 330 -7.92 2.19 2.48
CA GLU A 330 -8.27 1.57 1.19
C GLU A 330 -9.74 1.75 0.82
N LYS A 331 -10.62 1.94 1.81
CA LYS A 331 -12.06 2.13 1.58
C LYS A 331 -12.63 3.18 2.53
N PRO A 332 -12.28 4.46 2.35
CA PRO A 332 -12.75 5.50 3.27
C PRO A 332 -14.25 5.80 3.12
N PHE A 333 -14.83 5.48 1.96
CA PHE A 333 -16.25 5.67 1.66
C PHE A 333 -16.86 4.38 1.11
N ALA A 334 -17.98 3.95 1.66
CA ALA A 334 -18.71 2.81 1.13
C ALA A 334 -19.41 3.14 -0.20
N GLY A 335 -19.55 2.15 -1.07
CA GLY A 335 -20.34 2.27 -2.30
C GLY A 335 -19.62 2.90 -3.48
N ILE A 336 -18.43 3.46 -3.33
CA ILE A 336 -17.60 4.01 -4.40
C ILE A 336 -16.25 3.29 -4.47
N ASN A 337 -15.39 3.66 -5.41
CA ASN A 337 -14.08 3.06 -5.59
C ASN A 337 -13.22 3.14 -4.31
N GLY A 338 -12.32 2.19 -4.16
CA GLY A 338 -11.31 2.19 -3.08
C GLY A 338 -9.93 2.53 -3.63
N SER A 339 -8.97 2.79 -2.74
CA SER A 339 -7.60 3.14 -3.10
C SER A 339 -6.64 1.96 -2.96
N GLY A 340 -5.84 1.74 -3.98
CA GLY A 340 -4.74 0.78 -4.01
C GLY A 340 -3.37 1.45 -4.00
N LYS A 341 -2.37 0.59 -4.00
CA LYS A 341 -0.98 0.94 -4.24
C LYS A 341 -0.44 -0.07 -5.24
N HIS A 342 -0.56 0.23 -6.53
CA HIS A 342 -0.16 -0.72 -7.55
C HIS A 342 1.37 -0.81 -7.60
N ASN A 343 1.90 -2.00 -7.43
CA ASN A 343 3.32 -2.28 -7.43
C ASN A 343 3.77 -2.79 -8.79
N ASN A 344 4.37 -1.91 -9.58
CA ASN A 344 4.99 -2.24 -10.86
C ASN A 344 6.38 -2.81 -10.63
N TRP A 345 6.52 -4.13 -10.67
CA TRP A 345 7.73 -4.86 -10.32
C TRP A 345 8.39 -5.51 -11.53
N SER A 346 9.72 -5.41 -11.60
CA SER A 346 10.55 -6.04 -12.63
C SER A 346 11.94 -6.39 -12.11
N MET A 347 12.80 -6.95 -12.97
CA MET A 347 14.20 -7.28 -12.67
C MET A 347 15.10 -6.81 -13.81
N ALA A 348 16.25 -6.22 -13.49
CA ALA A 348 17.23 -5.76 -14.46
C ALA A 348 18.66 -6.19 -14.07
N THR A 349 19.47 -6.52 -15.05
CA THR A 349 20.87 -6.87 -14.86
C THR A 349 21.76 -5.63 -14.77
N ASN A 350 22.97 -5.78 -14.19
CA ASN A 350 24.01 -4.76 -14.24
C ASN A 350 24.48 -4.43 -15.67
N THR A 351 24.17 -5.28 -16.66
CA THR A 351 24.45 -5.05 -18.09
C THR A 351 23.32 -4.29 -18.80
N GLY A 352 22.28 -3.85 -18.05
CA GLY A 352 21.20 -3.02 -18.58
C GLY A 352 20.06 -3.80 -19.25
N VAL A 353 19.98 -5.12 -19.08
CA VAL A 353 18.92 -5.95 -19.65
C VAL A 353 17.77 -6.09 -18.66
N ASN A 354 16.55 -5.70 -19.06
CA ASN A 354 15.34 -6.04 -18.33
C ASN A 354 14.95 -7.51 -18.59
N LEU A 355 14.96 -8.34 -17.56
CA LEU A 355 14.73 -9.79 -17.65
C LEU A 355 13.29 -10.18 -17.99
N LEU A 356 12.34 -9.26 -17.81
CA LEU A 356 10.94 -9.41 -18.18
C LEU A 356 10.60 -8.71 -19.51
N SER A 357 11.60 -8.24 -20.27
CA SER A 357 11.38 -7.67 -21.60
C SER A 357 11.38 -8.75 -22.67
N PRO A 358 10.26 -8.96 -23.40
CA PRO A 358 10.15 -10.00 -24.42
C PRO A 358 11.06 -9.76 -25.62
N GLY A 359 11.50 -8.51 -25.85
CA GLY A 359 12.28 -8.14 -27.03
C GLY A 359 11.45 -8.22 -28.32
N LYS A 360 12.14 -8.20 -29.47
CA LYS A 360 11.48 -8.24 -30.79
C LYS A 360 10.84 -9.59 -31.11
N ASN A 361 11.35 -10.69 -30.55
CA ASN A 361 10.86 -12.04 -30.78
C ASN A 361 10.79 -12.83 -29.45
N PRO A 362 9.68 -12.74 -28.72
CA PRO A 362 9.52 -13.39 -27.42
C PRO A 362 9.70 -14.91 -27.46
N LYS A 363 9.27 -15.57 -28.53
CA LYS A 363 9.34 -17.05 -28.67
C LYS A 363 10.78 -17.57 -28.71
N SER A 364 11.70 -16.81 -29.28
CA SER A 364 13.12 -17.18 -29.37
C SER A 364 13.98 -16.62 -28.24
N ASN A 365 13.42 -15.78 -27.37
CA ASN A 365 14.11 -15.22 -26.21
C ASN A 365 14.02 -16.17 -25.02
N LEU A 366 14.91 -17.15 -24.97
CA LEU A 366 14.91 -18.19 -23.93
C LEU A 366 15.16 -17.60 -22.54
N GLN A 367 15.95 -16.53 -22.41
CA GLN A 367 16.16 -15.82 -21.15
C GLN A 367 14.88 -15.21 -20.64
N PHE A 368 14.16 -14.44 -21.46
CA PHE A 368 12.86 -13.87 -21.12
C PHE A 368 11.87 -14.96 -20.68
N LEU A 369 11.73 -16.03 -21.49
CA LEU A 369 10.84 -17.13 -21.17
C LEU A 369 11.18 -17.78 -19.82
N THR A 370 12.49 -17.93 -19.55
CA THR A 370 12.96 -18.50 -18.28
C THR A 370 12.48 -17.65 -17.10
N PHE A 371 12.67 -16.34 -17.12
CA PHE A 371 12.24 -15.48 -16.02
C PHE A 371 10.71 -15.36 -15.94
N LEU A 372 10.01 -15.16 -17.06
CA LEU A 372 8.55 -15.09 -17.10
C LEU A 372 7.90 -16.34 -16.48
N VAL A 373 8.29 -17.53 -16.94
CA VAL A 373 7.69 -18.79 -16.47
C VAL A 373 8.02 -19.05 -15.01
N ASN A 374 9.23 -18.71 -14.54
CA ASN A 374 9.59 -18.87 -13.13
C ASN A 374 8.83 -17.88 -12.22
N VAL A 375 8.56 -16.65 -12.66
CA VAL A 375 7.71 -15.72 -11.90
C VAL A 375 6.28 -16.27 -11.80
N VAL A 376 5.70 -16.74 -12.90
CA VAL A 376 4.36 -17.35 -12.89
C VAL A 376 4.32 -18.59 -11.97
N LYS A 377 5.36 -19.41 -12.02
CA LYS A 377 5.49 -20.60 -11.15
C LYS A 377 5.63 -20.21 -9.67
N ALA A 378 6.39 -19.16 -9.35
CA ALA A 378 6.51 -18.63 -7.99
C ALA A 378 5.15 -18.17 -7.46
N VAL A 379 4.39 -17.42 -8.25
CA VAL A 379 3.02 -16.99 -7.87
C VAL A 379 2.08 -18.17 -7.72
N ASN A 380 2.21 -19.21 -8.57
CA ASN A 380 1.43 -20.42 -8.45
C ASN A 380 1.71 -21.21 -7.17
N ASP A 381 2.98 -21.41 -6.83
CA ASP A 381 3.39 -22.24 -5.69
C ASP A 381 3.24 -21.51 -4.35
N SER A 382 3.42 -20.19 -4.35
CA SER A 382 3.27 -19.32 -3.16
C SER A 382 1.96 -18.52 -3.13
N ASN A 383 0.91 -18.98 -3.81
CA ASN A 383 -0.34 -18.26 -4.02
C ASN A 383 -0.96 -17.78 -2.69
N ASP A 384 -1.04 -18.67 -1.70
CA ASP A 384 -1.63 -18.36 -0.39
C ASP A 384 -0.79 -17.34 0.40
N LEU A 385 0.54 -17.45 0.30
CA LEU A 385 1.46 -16.54 0.96
C LEU A 385 1.44 -15.15 0.33
N ILE A 386 1.42 -15.07 -1.02
CA ILE A 386 1.30 -13.79 -1.75
C ILE A 386 -0.01 -13.10 -1.39
N ARG A 387 -1.11 -13.87 -1.31
CA ARG A 387 -2.38 -13.34 -0.84
C ARG A 387 -2.28 -12.81 0.60
N ALA A 388 -1.70 -13.56 1.51
CA ALA A 388 -1.54 -13.15 2.91
C ALA A 388 -0.78 -11.83 3.03
N SER A 389 0.20 -11.58 2.15
CA SER A 389 1.03 -10.37 2.17
C SER A 389 0.30 -9.06 1.86
N VAL A 390 -0.91 -9.13 1.33
CA VAL A 390 -1.76 -7.96 1.01
C VAL A 390 -3.02 -7.89 1.85
N MET A 391 -3.24 -8.84 2.76
CA MET A 391 -4.44 -8.90 3.60
C MET A 391 -4.22 -8.15 4.92
N ASN A 392 -4.93 -7.04 5.04
CA ASN A 392 -5.10 -6.32 6.30
C ASN A 392 -6.58 -5.92 6.48
N GLU A 393 -6.91 -5.32 7.60
CA GLU A 393 -8.29 -4.95 7.92
C GLU A 393 -8.88 -4.03 6.84
N SER A 394 -8.22 -2.92 6.51
CA SER A 394 -8.71 -1.90 5.58
C SER A 394 -8.76 -2.38 4.13
N ASN A 395 -7.75 -3.12 3.65
CA ASN A 395 -7.73 -3.66 2.30
C ASN A 395 -8.78 -4.77 2.08
N SER A 396 -9.21 -5.44 3.16
CA SER A 396 -10.31 -6.41 3.10
C SER A 396 -11.65 -5.81 2.66
N TYR A 397 -11.86 -4.52 2.90
CA TYR A 397 -13.05 -3.78 2.41
C TYR A 397 -12.94 -3.35 0.95
N ARG A 398 -11.72 -3.24 0.42
CA ARG A 398 -11.46 -2.85 -0.97
C ARG A 398 -11.49 -4.03 -1.93
N LEU A 399 -10.81 -5.13 -1.60
CA LEU A 399 -10.62 -6.27 -2.50
C LEU A 399 -11.94 -6.92 -2.90
N GLY A 400 -12.12 -7.13 -4.21
CA GLY A 400 -13.33 -7.71 -4.79
C GLY A 400 -14.49 -6.74 -5.02
N GLY A 401 -14.32 -5.45 -4.73
CA GLY A 401 -15.33 -4.40 -4.98
C GLY A 401 -14.85 -3.37 -5.99
N HIS A 402 -15.76 -2.61 -6.59
CA HIS A 402 -15.54 -1.45 -7.48
C HIS A 402 -14.11 -1.27 -8.02
N GLU A 403 -13.82 -1.86 -9.19
CA GLU A 403 -12.53 -1.81 -9.90
C GLU A 403 -11.30 -2.37 -9.14
N ALA A 404 -11.46 -2.84 -7.92
CA ALA A 404 -10.40 -3.49 -7.17
C ALA A 404 -10.26 -4.97 -7.57
N PRO A 405 -9.04 -5.53 -7.61
CA PRO A 405 -8.86 -6.94 -7.94
C PRO A 405 -9.55 -7.84 -6.90
N PRO A 406 -10.01 -9.03 -7.30
CA PRO A 406 -10.54 -9.99 -6.35
C PRO A 406 -9.44 -10.46 -5.40
N ALA A 407 -9.86 -10.98 -4.26
CA ALA A 407 -8.93 -11.54 -3.29
C ALA A 407 -8.25 -12.85 -3.79
N ILE A 408 -8.63 -13.40 -4.93
CA ILE A 408 -8.03 -14.58 -5.55
C ILE A 408 -6.83 -14.14 -6.38
N ILE A 409 -5.63 -14.55 -6.00
CA ILE A 409 -4.42 -14.23 -6.77
C ILE A 409 -4.37 -15.07 -8.04
N SER A 410 -4.58 -14.43 -9.18
CA SER A 410 -4.40 -14.97 -10.53
C SER A 410 -3.40 -14.13 -11.32
N VAL A 411 -2.83 -14.72 -12.37
CA VAL A 411 -1.85 -14.07 -13.25
C VAL A 411 -2.49 -13.85 -14.62
N PHE A 412 -2.41 -12.63 -15.10
CA PHE A 412 -2.76 -12.26 -16.46
C PHE A 412 -1.50 -12.02 -17.31
N LEU A 413 -1.40 -12.66 -18.46
CA LEU A 413 -0.26 -12.51 -19.38
C LEU A 413 -0.64 -11.83 -20.70
N GLY A 414 -1.94 -11.77 -21.03
CA GLY A 414 -2.46 -11.41 -22.32
C GLY A 414 -2.49 -12.59 -23.30
N THR A 415 -3.45 -12.56 -24.19
CA THR A 415 -3.77 -13.65 -25.12
C THR A 415 -2.55 -14.13 -25.90
N TYR A 416 -1.70 -13.19 -26.38
CA TYR A 416 -0.53 -13.53 -27.18
C TYR A 416 0.49 -14.40 -26.40
N LEU A 417 0.85 -14.02 -25.18
CA LEU A 417 1.81 -14.78 -24.38
C LEU A 417 1.22 -16.09 -23.90
N ASN A 418 -0.06 -16.11 -23.58
CA ASN A 418 -0.75 -17.32 -23.14
C ASN A 418 -0.82 -18.36 -24.26
N ASP A 419 -1.19 -17.96 -25.48
CA ASP A 419 -1.18 -18.84 -26.67
C ASP A 419 0.24 -19.33 -26.98
N MET A 420 1.23 -18.47 -26.86
CA MET A 420 2.63 -18.84 -27.06
C MET A 420 3.07 -19.90 -26.06
N LEU A 421 2.77 -19.75 -24.76
CA LEU A 421 3.06 -20.76 -23.74
C LEU A 421 2.30 -22.07 -24.01
N GLY A 422 1.03 -21.98 -24.42
CA GLY A 422 0.23 -23.13 -24.85
C GLY A 422 0.86 -23.88 -26.04
N SER A 423 1.40 -23.16 -27.03
CA SER A 423 2.09 -23.76 -28.17
C SER A 423 3.38 -24.50 -27.80
N ILE A 424 4.10 -24.02 -26.77
CA ILE A 424 5.29 -24.69 -26.21
C ILE A 424 4.91 -26.05 -25.59
N VAL A 425 3.76 -26.11 -24.93
CA VAL A 425 3.29 -27.34 -24.29
C VAL A 425 2.83 -28.36 -25.32
N ASN A 426 2.06 -27.93 -26.34
CA ASN A 426 1.31 -28.84 -27.22
C ASN A 426 2.10 -29.36 -28.44
N LYS A 427 3.37 -28.93 -28.65
CA LYS A 427 4.17 -29.30 -29.85
C LYS A 427 3.37 -29.13 -31.17
N VAL A 428 2.57 -28.09 -31.32
CA VAL A 428 1.92 -27.80 -32.58
C VAL A 428 2.99 -27.39 -33.57
N THR A 429 3.32 -28.29 -34.49
CA THR A 429 4.20 -28.03 -35.62
C THR A 429 3.73 -26.79 -36.36
N ASP A 430 4.66 -25.87 -36.50
CA ASP A 430 4.74 -24.72 -37.41
C ASP A 430 3.49 -24.44 -38.31
N LYS A 431 2.44 -23.91 -37.75
CA LYS A 431 1.76 -22.82 -38.45
C LYS A 431 2.62 -21.58 -38.17
N LYS A 432 3.25 -21.06 -39.22
CA LYS A 432 3.90 -19.75 -39.17
C LYS A 432 2.94 -18.79 -38.48
N MET A 433 3.17 -18.52 -37.18
CA MET A 433 2.56 -17.36 -36.55
C MET A 433 3.12 -16.18 -37.34
N THR A 434 2.26 -15.50 -38.07
CA THR A 434 2.60 -14.21 -38.66
C THR A 434 3.23 -13.37 -37.54
N PRO A 435 4.32 -12.65 -37.82
CA PRO A 435 4.86 -11.68 -36.86
C PRO A 435 3.68 -10.84 -36.40
N ALA A 436 3.63 -10.54 -35.11
CA ALA A 436 2.60 -9.66 -34.57
C ALA A 436 2.51 -8.45 -35.51
N GLN A 437 1.51 -8.42 -36.36
CA GLN A 437 1.25 -7.29 -37.20
C GLN A 437 0.86 -6.18 -36.25
N LYS A 438 1.76 -5.19 -36.14
CA LYS A 438 1.38 -3.90 -35.58
C LYS A 438 0.17 -3.47 -36.39
N THR A 439 -0.99 -3.56 -35.79
CA THR A 439 -2.23 -3.20 -36.49
C THR A 439 -2.26 -1.68 -36.54
N GLU A 440 -1.95 -1.12 -37.71
CA GLU A 440 -2.11 0.30 -37.97
C GLU A 440 -3.60 0.63 -37.92
N LEU A 441 -4.00 1.40 -36.93
CA LEU A 441 -5.34 1.97 -36.86
C LEU A 441 -5.41 3.15 -37.85
N LYS A 442 -5.86 2.91 -39.08
CA LYS A 442 -6.09 3.98 -40.07
C LYS A 442 -7.42 4.66 -39.77
N LEU A 443 -7.34 5.75 -38.99
CA LEU A 443 -8.51 6.55 -38.68
C LEU A 443 -9.06 7.38 -39.86
N GLY A 444 -8.35 7.40 -41.00
CA GLY A 444 -8.75 8.19 -42.19
C GLY A 444 -8.76 9.70 -41.95
N ILE A 445 -8.20 10.18 -40.86
CA ILE A 445 -8.13 11.61 -40.50
C ILE A 445 -6.73 12.13 -40.83
N GLY A 446 -6.59 12.81 -41.96
CA GLY A 446 -5.29 13.23 -42.52
C GLY A 446 -4.43 14.17 -41.68
N LYS A 447 -4.84 14.51 -40.46
CA LYS A 447 -4.07 15.34 -39.50
C LYS A 447 -3.61 14.59 -38.27
N ILE A 448 -3.97 13.31 -38.12
CA ILE A 448 -3.59 12.50 -36.95
C ILE A 448 -2.50 11.55 -37.39
N PRO A 449 -1.37 11.47 -36.66
CA PRO A 449 -0.30 10.49 -36.90
C PRO A 449 -0.84 9.04 -36.85
N GLU A 450 -0.19 8.14 -37.56
CA GLU A 450 -0.52 6.70 -37.47
C GLU A 450 -0.34 6.20 -36.06
N ILE A 451 -1.35 5.50 -35.53
CA ILE A 451 -1.33 4.94 -34.18
C ILE A 451 -0.80 3.51 -34.27
N LEU A 452 0.31 3.25 -33.59
CA LEU A 452 0.81 1.90 -33.39
C LEU A 452 0.11 1.27 -32.20
N LEU A 453 -0.69 0.22 -32.45
CA LEU A 453 -1.30 -0.57 -31.39
C LEU A 453 -0.25 -1.49 -30.76
N ASP A 454 -0.16 -1.47 -29.45
CA ASP A 454 0.56 -2.46 -28.66
C ASP A 454 -0.32 -3.70 -28.50
N ASN A 455 0.24 -4.90 -28.78
CA ASN A 455 -0.48 -6.17 -28.67
C ASN A 455 -0.63 -6.67 -27.21
N THR A 456 -0.20 -5.90 -26.23
CA THR A 456 -0.42 -6.21 -24.82
C THR A 456 -1.81 -5.75 -24.43
N ASP A 457 -2.71 -6.71 -24.26
CA ASP A 457 -4.00 -6.46 -23.62
C ASP A 457 -3.78 -6.20 -22.11
N ARG A 458 -4.54 -5.25 -21.52
CA ARG A 458 -4.45 -4.91 -20.09
C ARG A 458 -5.77 -5.28 -19.42
N ASN A 459 -5.74 -6.35 -18.64
CA ASN A 459 -6.86 -6.69 -17.78
C ASN A 459 -6.73 -5.94 -16.45
N ARG A 460 -7.57 -4.94 -16.23
CA ARG A 460 -7.55 -4.10 -15.01
C ARG A 460 -8.00 -4.83 -13.75
N THR A 461 -8.61 -6.01 -13.88
CA THR A 461 -9.18 -6.74 -12.75
C THR A 461 -8.24 -7.83 -12.20
N SER A 462 -7.15 -8.15 -12.90
CA SER A 462 -6.22 -9.18 -12.47
C SER A 462 -5.32 -8.67 -11.33
N PRO A 463 -5.19 -9.42 -10.23
CA PRO A 463 -4.34 -9.03 -9.10
C PRO A 463 -2.85 -8.96 -9.45
N PHE A 464 -2.40 -9.78 -10.40
CA PHE A 464 -1.02 -9.83 -10.86
C PHE A 464 -0.98 -9.90 -12.39
N ALA A 465 -0.72 -8.77 -13.05
CA ALA A 465 -0.83 -8.63 -14.50
C ALA A 465 0.52 -8.28 -15.14
N PHE A 466 0.86 -9.00 -16.22
CA PHE A 466 2.01 -8.66 -17.06
C PHE A 466 1.68 -7.49 -17.98
N THR A 467 2.47 -6.43 -17.94
CA THR A 467 2.23 -5.18 -18.69
C THR A 467 3.35 -4.87 -19.71
N GLY A 468 3.92 -5.92 -20.32
CA GLY A 468 4.87 -5.82 -21.43
C GLY A 468 6.33 -5.95 -21.05
N ASN A 469 6.77 -5.48 -19.89
CA ASN A 469 8.16 -5.60 -19.40
C ASN A 469 8.25 -5.67 -17.87
N ARG A 470 7.13 -5.84 -17.19
CA ARG A 470 6.99 -5.90 -15.72
C ARG A 470 5.68 -6.57 -15.35
N PHE A 471 5.57 -6.96 -14.10
CA PHE A 471 4.29 -7.33 -13.49
C PHE A 471 3.78 -6.18 -12.64
N GLU A 472 2.50 -5.93 -12.74
CA GLU A 472 1.76 -5.00 -11.90
C GLU A 472 0.99 -5.79 -10.83
N PHE A 473 1.39 -5.62 -9.57
CA PHE A 473 0.72 -6.24 -8.43
C PHE A 473 -0.28 -5.26 -7.82
N ARG A 474 -1.55 -5.39 -8.17
CA ARG A 474 -2.64 -4.45 -7.88
C ARG A 474 -3.32 -4.66 -6.54
N ALA A 475 -3.09 -5.79 -5.90
CA ALA A 475 -3.78 -6.16 -4.67
C ALA A 475 -3.22 -5.47 -3.41
N VAL A 476 -2.11 -4.76 -3.50
CA VAL A 476 -1.52 -4.01 -2.38
C VAL A 476 -2.40 -2.82 -2.03
N GLY A 477 -2.69 -2.63 -0.74
CA GLY A 477 -3.52 -1.53 -0.25
C GLY A 477 -2.78 -0.19 -0.17
N SER A 478 -3.51 0.91 -0.33
CA SER A 478 -2.93 2.27 -0.36
C SER A 478 -2.28 2.69 0.96
N SER A 479 -2.76 2.20 2.11
CA SER A 479 -2.19 2.52 3.43
C SER A 479 -0.96 1.66 3.78
N ALA A 480 -0.79 0.49 3.13
CA ALA A 480 0.21 -0.48 3.50
C ALA A 480 1.64 -0.03 3.18
N ASN A 481 2.60 -0.45 4.02
CA ASN A 481 4.00 -0.46 3.61
C ASN A 481 4.20 -1.55 2.55
N CYS A 482 4.51 -1.15 1.30
CA CYS A 482 4.66 -2.11 0.19
C CYS A 482 5.85 -3.07 0.39
N GLY A 483 6.75 -2.80 1.33
CA GLY A 483 7.81 -3.71 1.74
C GLY A 483 7.29 -5.08 2.15
N ALA A 484 6.12 -5.18 2.81
CA ALA A 484 5.51 -6.46 3.18
C ALA A 484 5.24 -7.36 1.97
N ALA A 485 4.57 -6.83 0.94
CA ALA A 485 4.31 -7.55 -0.31
C ALA A 485 5.59 -7.85 -1.09
N MET A 486 6.55 -6.92 -1.10
CA MET A 486 7.81 -7.09 -1.81
C MET A 486 8.73 -8.12 -1.15
N ILE A 487 8.76 -8.24 0.17
CA ILE A 487 9.46 -9.32 0.88
C ILE A 487 8.98 -10.68 0.34
N VAL A 488 7.67 -10.89 0.33
CA VAL A 488 7.06 -12.17 -0.08
C VAL A 488 7.28 -12.44 -1.57
N LEU A 489 7.06 -11.45 -2.44
CA LEU A 489 7.21 -11.64 -3.88
C LEU A 489 8.67 -11.97 -4.26
N ASN A 490 9.63 -11.18 -3.75
CA ASN A 490 11.03 -11.39 -4.06
C ASN A 490 11.55 -12.72 -3.47
N ALA A 491 11.11 -13.09 -2.25
CA ALA A 491 11.44 -14.39 -1.64
C ALA A 491 10.89 -15.57 -2.45
N ALA A 492 9.63 -15.51 -2.87
CA ALA A 492 9.00 -16.56 -3.66
C ALA A 492 9.69 -16.74 -5.02
N VAL A 493 10.06 -15.64 -5.68
CA VAL A 493 10.77 -15.69 -6.97
C VAL A 493 12.19 -16.19 -6.78
N ALA A 494 12.93 -15.76 -5.75
CA ALA A 494 14.27 -16.25 -5.43
C ALA A 494 14.28 -17.75 -5.17
N HIS A 495 13.38 -18.22 -4.32
CA HIS A 495 13.21 -19.65 -4.01
C HIS A 495 12.92 -20.48 -5.27
N GLN A 496 12.03 -19.97 -6.13
CA GLN A 496 11.67 -20.64 -7.38
C GLN A 496 12.83 -20.68 -8.39
N LEU A 497 13.59 -19.60 -8.52
CA LEU A 497 14.77 -19.54 -9.40
C LEU A 497 15.86 -20.51 -8.92
N ALA A 498 16.11 -20.60 -7.62
CA ALA A 498 17.07 -21.55 -7.05
C ALA A 498 16.65 -23.01 -7.32
N LYS A 499 15.35 -23.31 -7.17
CA LYS A 499 14.79 -24.63 -7.50
C LYS A 499 14.93 -24.94 -9.00
N PHE A 500 14.62 -23.99 -9.86
CA PHE A 500 14.79 -24.12 -11.30
C PHE A 500 16.26 -24.42 -11.66
N LYS A 501 17.20 -23.64 -11.12
CA LYS A 501 18.65 -23.85 -11.33
C LYS A 501 19.06 -25.26 -10.97
N LYS A 502 18.65 -25.76 -9.82
CA LYS A 502 18.94 -27.11 -9.35
C LYS A 502 18.40 -28.20 -10.28
N GLU A 503 17.16 -28.05 -10.78
CA GLU A 503 16.55 -29.03 -11.70
C GLU A 503 17.26 -29.01 -13.07
N VAL A 504 17.58 -27.84 -13.62
CA VAL A 504 18.30 -27.69 -14.90
C VAL A 504 19.70 -28.29 -14.79
N ASP A 505 20.47 -27.98 -13.75
CA ASP A 505 21.82 -28.52 -13.55
C ASP A 505 21.84 -30.05 -13.42
N GLN A 506 20.81 -30.64 -12.80
CA GLN A 506 20.68 -32.10 -12.72
C GLN A 506 20.48 -32.74 -14.09
N ILE A 507 19.75 -32.09 -14.99
CA ILE A 507 19.52 -32.57 -16.36
C ILE A 507 20.79 -32.40 -17.19
N ILE A 508 21.51 -31.29 -17.04
CA ILE A 508 22.79 -31.02 -17.71
C ILE A 508 23.84 -32.09 -17.28
N LYS A 509 23.93 -32.40 -15.96
CA LYS A 509 24.81 -33.44 -15.43
C LYS A 509 24.52 -34.84 -15.99
N LYS A 510 23.29 -35.10 -16.47
CA LYS A 510 22.93 -36.35 -17.17
C LYS A 510 23.25 -36.31 -18.67
N GLY A 511 24.01 -35.32 -19.16
CA GLY A 511 24.51 -35.22 -20.54
C GLY A 511 23.60 -34.52 -21.53
N ARG A 512 22.53 -33.82 -21.08
CA ARG A 512 21.69 -33.01 -21.95
C ARG A 512 22.33 -31.67 -22.27
N ASN A 513 22.02 -31.11 -23.45
CA ASN A 513 22.35 -29.74 -23.79
C ASN A 513 21.67 -28.76 -22.84
N LYS A 514 22.33 -27.64 -22.54
CA LYS A 514 21.84 -26.60 -21.64
C LYS A 514 20.46 -26.07 -22.05
N ASP A 515 20.28 -25.70 -23.32
CA ASP A 515 19.03 -25.10 -23.80
C ASP A 515 17.88 -26.10 -23.81
N GLU A 516 18.16 -27.38 -24.12
CA GLU A 516 17.20 -28.48 -24.00
C GLU A 516 16.78 -28.73 -22.56
N ALA A 517 17.74 -28.67 -21.61
CA ALA A 517 17.48 -28.85 -20.19
C ALA A 517 16.58 -27.73 -19.65
N ILE A 518 16.89 -26.47 -19.98
CA ILE A 518 16.08 -25.30 -19.67
C ILE A 518 14.66 -25.49 -20.22
N PHE A 519 14.53 -25.78 -21.52
CA PHE A 519 13.24 -25.93 -22.17
C PHE A 519 12.40 -27.04 -21.58
N GLN A 520 13.02 -28.17 -21.21
CA GLN A 520 12.32 -29.30 -20.58
C GLN A 520 11.73 -28.88 -19.22
N VAL A 521 12.46 -28.15 -18.39
CA VAL A 521 11.98 -27.70 -17.08
C VAL A 521 10.90 -26.63 -17.26
N LEU A 522 11.08 -25.68 -18.19
CA LEU A 522 10.08 -24.66 -18.48
C LEU A 522 8.76 -25.28 -18.93
N LYS A 523 8.79 -26.28 -19.81
CA LYS A 523 7.57 -26.98 -20.24
C LYS A 523 6.82 -27.62 -19.07
N LYS A 524 7.54 -28.26 -18.14
CA LYS A 524 6.96 -28.80 -16.91
C LYS A 524 6.29 -27.70 -16.09
N TYR A 525 6.98 -26.57 -15.87
CA TYR A 525 6.47 -25.47 -15.05
C TYR A 525 5.27 -24.75 -15.68
N ILE A 526 5.23 -24.59 -16.99
CA ILE A 526 4.07 -24.03 -17.70
C ILE A 526 2.83 -24.90 -17.42
N ILE A 527 2.96 -26.24 -17.51
CA ILE A 527 1.84 -27.15 -17.26
C ILE A 527 1.37 -27.06 -15.81
N GLU A 528 2.30 -27.07 -14.85
CA GLU A 528 1.99 -26.99 -13.42
C GLU A 528 1.36 -25.64 -13.00
N SER A 529 1.66 -24.55 -13.74
CA SER A 529 1.20 -23.21 -13.42
C SER A 529 -0.10 -22.79 -14.14
N GLN A 530 -0.67 -23.65 -14.99
CA GLN A 530 -1.90 -23.32 -15.73
C GLN A 530 -3.06 -22.94 -14.81
N ARG A 531 -3.09 -23.47 -13.58
CA ARG A 531 -4.18 -23.17 -12.63
C ARG A 531 -4.25 -21.70 -12.22
N VAL A 532 -3.12 -20.97 -12.21
CA VAL A 532 -3.05 -19.56 -11.79
C VAL A 532 -3.27 -18.59 -12.95
N LEU A 533 -3.11 -19.05 -14.21
CA LEU A 533 -3.32 -18.23 -15.40
C LEU A 533 -4.82 -18.02 -15.68
N PHE A 534 -5.22 -16.76 -15.79
CA PHE A 534 -6.61 -16.41 -16.09
C PHE A 534 -6.69 -15.12 -16.91
N GLU A 535 -7.53 -15.14 -17.96
CA GLU A 535 -7.69 -14.03 -18.92
C GLU A 535 -9.14 -13.55 -19.04
N GLY A 536 -10.05 -14.08 -18.22
CA GLY A 536 -11.45 -13.71 -18.21
C GLY A 536 -11.81 -12.57 -17.25
N ASP A 537 -13.09 -12.39 -17.03
CA ASP A 537 -13.62 -11.44 -16.05
C ASP A 537 -13.44 -11.96 -14.63
N ASN A 538 -12.50 -11.33 -13.90
CA ASN A 538 -12.18 -11.68 -12.53
C ASN A 538 -13.28 -11.33 -11.50
N TYR A 539 -14.30 -10.53 -11.87
CA TYR A 539 -15.45 -10.21 -11.01
C TYR A 539 -16.59 -11.22 -11.12
N SER A 540 -16.56 -12.08 -12.15
CA SER A 540 -17.68 -12.99 -12.42
C SER A 540 -17.85 -14.06 -11.34
N HIS A 541 -19.08 -14.46 -11.08
CA HIS A 541 -19.38 -15.60 -10.20
C HIS A 541 -18.79 -16.90 -10.73
N GLU A 542 -18.72 -17.04 -12.06
CA GLU A 542 -18.10 -18.16 -12.76
C GLU A 542 -16.63 -18.28 -12.42
N TRP A 543 -15.90 -17.14 -12.31
CA TRP A 543 -14.50 -17.15 -11.88
C TRP A 543 -14.34 -17.68 -10.45
N HIS A 544 -15.18 -17.28 -9.52
CA HIS A 544 -15.12 -17.81 -8.16
C HIS A 544 -15.28 -19.33 -8.11
N ALA A 545 -16.22 -19.88 -8.89
CA ALA A 545 -16.42 -21.32 -9.01
C ALA A 545 -15.23 -22.01 -9.69
N GLU A 546 -14.70 -21.41 -10.74
CA GLU A 546 -13.51 -21.90 -11.45
C GLU A 546 -12.26 -21.89 -10.59
N ALA A 547 -12.00 -20.81 -9.86
CA ALA A 547 -10.88 -20.69 -8.95
C ALA A 547 -10.91 -21.77 -7.84
N ALA A 548 -12.11 -22.06 -7.33
CA ALA A 548 -12.30 -23.16 -6.37
C ALA A 548 -11.97 -24.53 -6.99
N ARG A 549 -12.40 -24.79 -8.22
CA ARG A 549 -12.03 -26.03 -8.97
C ARG A 549 -10.53 -26.13 -9.19
N ARG A 550 -9.87 -25.02 -9.47
CA ARG A 550 -8.42 -24.92 -9.64
C ARG A 550 -7.65 -24.94 -8.30
N LYS A 551 -8.34 -24.98 -7.17
CA LYS A 551 -7.76 -24.94 -5.81
C LYS A 551 -6.92 -23.68 -5.57
N LEU A 552 -7.35 -22.54 -6.08
CA LEU A 552 -6.79 -21.24 -5.76
C LEU A 552 -7.37 -20.74 -4.43
N CYS A 553 -6.53 -20.09 -3.63
CA CYS A 553 -6.94 -19.55 -2.34
C CYS A 553 -7.98 -18.42 -2.50
N ASN A 554 -9.09 -18.53 -1.78
CA ASN A 554 -10.12 -17.48 -1.70
C ASN A 554 -10.54 -17.25 -0.24
N ILE A 555 -9.57 -17.19 0.68
CA ILE A 555 -9.83 -16.91 2.09
C ILE A 555 -10.16 -15.43 2.25
N ALA A 556 -11.39 -15.05 2.55
CA ALA A 556 -11.81 -13.66 2.73
C ALA A 556 -11.45 -13.11 4.12
N SER A 557 -11.38 -13.96 5.14
CA SER A 557 -11.02 -13.60 6.50
C SER A 557 -9.56 -13.18 6.60
N VAL A 558 -9.30 -12.01 7.16
CA VAL A 558 -7.94 -11.49 7.38
C VAL A 558 -7.15 -12.41 8.33
N PRO A 559 -7.63 -12.77 9.53
CA PRO A 559 -6.86 -13.65 10.42
C PRO A 559 -6.60 -15.04 9.83
N GLU A 560 -7.56 -15.62 9.12
CA GLU A 560 -7.36 -16.92 8.47
C GLU A 560 -6.34 -16.82 7.32
N SER A 561 -6.32 -15.72 6.57
CA SER A 561 -5.32 -15.48 5.52
C SER A 561 -3.92 -15.30 6.10
N LEU A 562 -3.76 -14.52 7.15
CA LEU A 562 -2.46 -14.29 7.82
C LEU A 562 -1.86 -15.60 8.36
N LYS A 563 -2.67 -16.56 8.76
CA LYS A 563 -2.20 -17.88 9.18
C LYS A 563 -1.40 -18.62 8.10
N CYS A 564 -1.59 -18.28 6.82
CA CYS A 564 -0.84 -18.89 5.71
C CYS A 564 0.67 -18.66 5.82
N TYR A 565 1.13 -17.59 6.48
CA TYR A 565 2.54 -17.36 6.75
C TYR A 565 3.20 -18.48 7.56
N LEU A 566 2.43 -19.16 8.41
CA LEU A 566 2.93 -20.24 9.28
C LEU A 566 2.80 -21.62 8.63
N SER A 567 2.36 -21.71 7.38
CA SER A 567 2.29 -22.99 6.65
C SER A 567 3.69 -23.56 6.36
N PRO A 568 3.84 -24.89 6.24
CA PRO A 568 5.14 -25.49 5.90
C PRO A 568 5.73 -24.93 4.59
N ALA A 569 4.90 -24.69 3.58
CA ALA A 569 5.33 -24.13 2.30
C ALA A 569 5.82 -22.67 2.44
N ALA A 570 5.15 -21.84 3.23
CA ALA A 570 5.58 -20.48 3.51
C ALA A 570 6.90 -20.45 4.31
N LYS A 571 7.04 -21.33 5.31
CA LYS A 571 8.28 -21.50 6.09
C LYS A 571 9.45 -21.95 5.21
N GLU A 572 9.23 -22.84 4.24
CA GLU A 572 10.28 -23.24 3.28
C GLU A 572 10.78 -22.03 2.48
N VAL A 573 9.89 -21.16 2.02
CA VAL A 573 10.24 -19.96 1.25
C VAL A 573 10.93 -18.91 2.12
N LEU A 574 10.40 -18.62 3.31
CA LEU A 574 10.82 -17.47 4.12
C LEU A 574 11.93 -17.79 5.11
N ILE A 575 11.90 -18.97 5.72
CA ILE A 575 12.90 -19.42 6.70
C ILE A 575 14.00 -20.20 6.00
N GLY A 576 13.65 -21.07 5.05
CA GLY A 576 14.62 -21.84 4.28
C GLY A 576 15.62 -20.98 3.49
N SER A 577 15.22 -19.75 3.11
CA SER A 577 16.09 -18.74 2.50
C SER A 577 16.81 -17.82 3.52
N GLY A 578 16.58 -17.97 4.83
CA GLY A 578 17.21 -17.13 5.86
C GLY A 578 16.66 -15.70 5.97
N ILE A 579 15.54 -15.38 5.31
CA ILE A 579 14.90 -14.07 5.39
C ILE A 579 14.35 -13.81 6.79
N PHE A 580 13.69 -14.82 7.38
CA PHE A 580 13.22 -14.82 8.76
C PHE A 580 13.73 -16.03 9.53
N SER A 581 13.90 -15.89 10.82
CA SER A 581 13.87 -17.02 11.77
C SER A 581 12.40 -17.42 12.05
N ASP A 582 12.18 -18.63 12.59
CA ASP A 582 10.84 -19.06 13.04
C ASP A 582 10.21 -18.04 14.00
N LYS A 583 11.00 -17.57 14.96
CA LYS A 583 10.57 -16.60 15.97
C LYS A 583 10.19 -15.24 15.37
N GLU A 584 10.94 -14.74 14.39
CA GLU A 584 10.60 -13.49 13.68
C GLU A 584 9.31 -13.64 12.89
N LEU A 585 9.11 -14.77 12.22
CA LEU A 585 7.91 -14.99 11.40
C LEU A 585 6.66 -15.12 12.27
N GLU A 586 6.73 -15.92 13.35
CA GLU A 586 5.64 -16.07 14.31
C GLU A 586 5.26 -14.73 14.95
N SER A 587 6.25 -13.99 15.40
CA SER A 587 6.05 -12.66 15.98
C SER A 587 5.38 -11.67 15.03
N ARG A 588 5.74 -11.67 13.74
CA ARG A 588 5.08 -10.79 12.75
C ARG A 588 3.61 -11.12 12.58
N VAL A 589 3.27 -12.39 12.54
CA VAL A 589 1.88 -12.83 12.43
C VAL A 589 1.08 -12.43 13.67
N GLU A 590 1.67 -12.55 14.87
CA GLU A 590 1.06 -12.06 16.11
C GLU A 590 0.81 -10.55 16.09
N VAL A 591 1.78 -9.75 15.60
CA VAL A 591 1.60 -8.30 15.42
C VAL A 591 0.46 -7.98 14.46
N GLU A 592 0.33 -8.70 13.35
CA GLU A 592 -0.74 -8.46 12.40
C GLU A 592 -2.13 -8.86 12.97
N TYR A 593 -2.23 -9.93 13.77
CA TYR A 593 -3.46 -10.25 14.50
C TYR A 593 -3.83 -9.16 15.51
N GLU A 594 -2.85 -8.64 16.25
CA GLU A 594 -3.05 -7.56 17.20
C GLU A 594 -3.52 -6.27 16.49
N LYS A 595 -2.88 -5.90 15.37
CA LYS A 595 -3.25 -4.74 14.55
C LYS A 595 -4.69 -4.87 14.05
N PHE A 596 -5.05 -6.02 13.46
CA PHE A 596 -6.41 -6.30 13.01
C PHE A 596 -7.43 -6.12 14.14
N THR A 597 -7.18 -6.77 15.27
CA THR A 597 -8.06 -6.70 16.45
C THR A 597 -8.26 -5.27 16.94
N LYS A 598 -7.16 -4.49 17.04
CA LYS A 598 -7.19 -3.10 17.50
C LYS A 598 -7.95 -2.20 16.53
N LYS A 599 -7.75 -2.34 15.22
CA LYS A 599 -8.47 -1.56 14.21
C LYS A 599 -9.98 -1.81 14.29
N VAL A 600 -10.42 -3.06 14.27
CA VAL A 600 -11.86 -3.40 14.41
C VAL A 600 -12.42 -2.93 15.77
N GLN A 601 -11.63 -3.01 16.85
CA GLN A 601 -12.04 -2.51 18.17
C GLN A 601 -12.24 -0.98 18.15
N ILE A 602 -11.35 -0.23 17.52
CA ILE A 602 -11.47 1.23 17.38
C ILE A 602 -12.76 1.56 16.62
N GLU A 603 -12.98 0.95 15.47
CA GLU A 603 -14.19 1.14 14.67
C GLU A 603 -15.46 0.85 15.45
N ALA A 604 -15.52 -0.30 16.14
CA ALA A 604 -16.67 -0.69 16.93
C ALA A 604 -16.97 0.32 18.08
N ARG A 605 -15.94 0.84 18.73
CA ARG A 605 -16.08 1.83 19.80
C ARG A 605 -16.55 3.17 19.27
N VAL A 606 -15.95 3.64 18.17
CA VAL A 606 -16.30 4.92 17.54
C VAL A 606 -17.73 4.88 17.00
N LEU A 607 -18.09 3.81 16.28
CA LEU A 607 -19.45 3.64 15.78
C LEU A 607 -20.49 3.62 16.91
N GLY A 608 -20.22 2.86 17.98
CA GLY A 608 -21.10 2.78 19.15
C GLY A 608 -21.29 4.13 19.83
N ASP A 609 -20.22 4.90 20.03
CA ASP A 609 -20.27 6.23 20.60
C ASP A 609 -21.10 7.20 19.72
N LEU A 610 -20.78 7.28 18.44
CA LEU A 610 -21.51 8.15 17.50
C LEU A 610 -22.99 7.77 17.39
N ALA A 611 -23.30 6.49 17.34
CA ALA A 611 -24.67 6.00 17.25
C ALA A 611 -25.51 6.44 18.48
N ILE A 612 -25.00 6.19 19.68
CA ILE A 612 -25.76 6.43 20.92
C ILE A 612 -25.74 7.89 21.34
N ASN A 613 -24.62 8.59 21.21
CA ASN A 613 -24.47 9.94 21.74
C ASN A 613 -24.80 11.05 20.74
N HIS A 614 -24.86 10.73 19.44
CA HIS A 614 -25.12 11.73 18.40
C HIS A 614 -26.34 11.41 17.54
N ILE A 615 -26.42 10.23 16.95
CA ILE A 615 -27.47 9.88 16.00
C ILE A 615 -28.80 9.65 16.68
N VAL A 616 -28.85 8.77 17.69
CA VAL A 616 -30.08 8.45 18.42
C VAL A 616 -30.70 9.70 19.05
N PRO A 617 -29.99 10.57 19.78
CA PRO A 617 -30.55 11.80 20.33
C PRO A 617 -31.08 12.77 19.25
N THR A 618 -30.44 12.83 18.09
CA THR A 618 -30.88 13.67 16.95
C THR A 618 -32.18 13.12 16.35
N ALA A 619 -32.27 11.81 16.14
CA ALA A 619 -33.48 11.16 15.64
C ALA A 619 -34.67 11.34 16.61
N ILE A 620 -34.42 11.24 17.93
CA ILE A 620 -35.45 11.50 18.96
C ILE A 620 -35.95 12.95 18.89
N ARG A 621 -35.07 13.94 18.73
CA ARG A 621 -35.49 15.35 18.57
C ARG A 621 -36.39 15.54 17.37
N TYR A 622 -36.03 14.96 16.22
CA TYR A 622 -36.89 15.07 15.02
C TYR A 622 -38.22 14.36 15.22
N MET A 623 -38.22 13.18 15.82
CA MET A 623 -39.46 12.45 16.16
C MET A 623 -40.38 13.28 17.09
N THR A 624 -39.82 14.00 18.07
CA THR A 624 -40.58 14.89 18.96
C THR A 624 -41.25 16.00 18.15
N SER A 625 -40.57 16.62 17.21
CA SER A 625 -41.16 17.63 16.32
C SER A 625 -42.32 17.07 15.47
N LEU A 626 -42.18 15.85 14.97
CA LEU A 626 -43.26 15.17 14.24
C LEU A 626 -44.46 14.85 15.14
N LEU A 627 -44.22 14.39 16.38
CA LEU A 627 -45.27 14.10 17.37
C LEU A 627 -46.04 15.37 17.72
N ASP A 628 -45.38 16.49 17.92
CA ASP A 628 -46.04 17.79 18.21
C ASP A 628 -46.90 18.28 17.02
N ASN A 629 -46.38 18.05 15.78
CA ASN A 629 -47.19 18.32 14.60
C ASN A 629 -48.46 17.44 14.52
N VAL A 630 -48.32 16.13 14.83
CA VAL A 630 -49.45 15.20 14.84
C VAL A 630 -50.48 15.57 15.92
N LYS A 631 -50.04 16.02 17.13
CA LYS A 631 -50.92 16.54 18.17
C LYS A 631 -51.70 17.78 17.70
N GLY A 632 -51.00 18.74 17.08
CA GLY A 632 -51.65 19.95 16.53
C GLY A 632 -52.68 19.61 15.48
N LEU A 633 -52.43 18.65 14.59
CA LEU A 633 -53.42 18.20 13.60
C LEU A 633 -54.66 17.61 14.26
N LYS A 634 -54.49 16.84 15.34
CA LYS A 634 -55.59 16.25 16.11
C LYS A 634 -56.46 17.26 16.81
N GLU A 635 -55.89 18.39 17.23
CA GLU A 635 -56.61 19.49 17.88
C GLU A 635 -57.44 20.33 16.93
N VAL A 636 -57.00 20.45 15.67
CA VAL A 636 -57.59 21.37 14.68
C VAL A 636 -58.59 20.68 13.75
N PHE A 637 -58.40 19.41 13.42
CA PHE A 637 -59.21 18.70 12.43
C PHE A 637 -60.13 17.64 13.03
N SER A 638 -61.22 17.31 12.33
CA SER A 638 -62.10 16.18 12.69
C SER A 638 -61.36 14.86 12.66
N ASN A 639 -61.82 13.83 13.40
CA ASN A 639 -61.17 12.53 13.43
C ASN A 639 -60.93 11.91 12.06
N SER A 640 -61.87 12.07 11.12
CA SER A 640 -61.76 11.53 9.77
C SER A 640 -60.67 12.25 8.96
N GLU A 641 -60.61 13.59 9.05
CA GLU A 641 -59.58 14.41 8.40
C GLU A 641 -58.22 14.17 9.04
N PHE A 642 -58.18 14.06 10.39
CA PHE A 642 -56.95 13.77 11.12
C PHE A 642 -56.29 12.45 10.66
N GLU A 643 -57.02 11.36 10.55
CA GLU A 643 -56.47 10.09 10.12
C GLU A 643 -55.86 10.19 8.71
N LYS A 644 -56.53 10.91 7.82
CA LYS A 644 -56.02 11.17 6.45
C LYS A 644 -54.77 12.06 6.43
N LEU A 645 -54.73 13.13 7.22
CA LEU A 645 -53.65 14.11 7.24
C LEU A 645 -52.45 13.61 8.04
N ALA A 646 -52.64 12.85 9.10
CA ALA A 646 -51.58 12.39 9.99
C ALA A 646 -50.92 11.07 9.52
N GLY A 647 -51.53 10.31 8.59
CA GLY A 647 -51.09 8.97 8.20
C GLY A 647 -49.63 8.87 7.86
N ALA A 648 -49.13 9.66 6.91
CA ALA A 648 -47.75 9.65 6.51
C ALA A 648 -46.76 10.04 7.65
N ARG A 649 -47.16 10.98 8.53
CA ARG A 649 -46.34 11.38 9.68
C ARG A 649 -46.27 10.30 10.74
N LYS A 650 -47.36 9.59 11.00
CA LYS A 650 -47.39 8.41 11.91
C LYS A 650 -46.47 7.31 11.41
N GLU A 651 -46.48 7.03 10.10
CA GLU A 651 -45.60 6.05 9.47
C GLU A 651 -44.14 6.41 9.64
N VAL A 652 -43.75 7.67 9.41
CA VAL A 652 -42.38 8.16 9.61
C VAL A 652 -41.95 8.04 11.08
N ILE A 653 -42.84 8.39 12.04
CA ILE A 653 -42.55 8.26 13.48
C ILE A 653 -42.27 6.80 13.86
N VAL A 654 -43.07 5.86 13.37
CA VAL A 654 -42.88 4.42 13.62
C VAL A 654 -41.55 3.97 13.04
N THR A 655 -41.26 4.32 11.79
CA THR A 655 -40.00 3.98 11.10
C THR A 655 -38.78 4.48 11.87
N ILE A 656 -38.78 5.74 12.33
CA ILE A 656 -37.68 6.30 13.14
C ILE A 656 -37.53 5.54 14.45
N SER A 657 -38.64 5.24 15.15
CA SER A 657 -38.64 4.51 16.41
C SER A 657 -38.06 3.10 16.27
N ASP A 658 -38.39 2.41 15.17
CA ASP A 658 -37.88 1.07 14.87
C ASP A 658 -36.36 1.11 14.63
N HIS A 659 -35.87 2.07 13.82
CA HIS A 659 -34.44 2.22 13.61
C HIS A 659 -33.68 2.57 14.90
N ILE A 660 -34.20 3.47 15.74
CA ILE A 660 -33.61 3.80 17.06
C ILE A 660 -33.49 2.54 17.93
N SER A 661 -34.56 1.74 17.98
CA SER A 661 -34.62 0.51 18.80
C SER A 661 -33.58 -0.52 18.32
N ASN A 662 -33.45 -0.70 17.00
CA ASN A 662 -32.47 -1.61 16.42
C ASN A 662 -31.04 -1.11 16.65
N VAL A 663 -30.75 0.16 16.41
CA VAL A 663 -29.42 0.74 16.68
C VAL A 663 -29.00 0.49 18.12
N LYS A 664 -29.87 0.79 19.09
CA LYS A 664 -29.59 0.61 20.51
C LYS A 664 -29.34 -0.85 20.87
N LYS A 665 -30.17 -1.76 20.35
CA LYS A 665 -30.02 -3.21 20.55
C LYS A 665 -28.68 -3.70 20.00
N LEU A 666 -28.40 -3.43 18.72
CA LEU A 666 -27.20 -3.91 18.04
C LEU A 666 -25.90 -3.34 18.66
N VAL A 667 -25.90 -2.07 19.09
CA VAL A 667 -24.75 -1.47 19.79
C VAL A 667 -24.49 -2.19 21.11
N ASN A 668 -25.54 -2.49 21.89
CA ASN A 668 -25.39 -3.22 23.15
C ASN A 668 -24.84 -4.64 22.92
N GLU A 669 -25.38 -5.36 21.94
CA GLU A 669 -24.91 -6.70 21.57
C GLU A 669 -23.44 -6.66 21.10
N MET A 670 -23.07 -5.72 20.25
CA MET A 670 -21.69 -5.51 19.81
C MET A 670 -20.73 -5.26 20.98
N VAL A 671 -21.14 -4.44 21.96
CA VAL A 671 -20.34 -4.15 23.16
C VAL A 671 -20.11 -5.41 23.99
N GLU A 672 -21.14 -6.24 24.17
CA GLU A 672 -21.00 -7.49 24.93
C GLU A 672 -20.13 -8.53 24.20
N GLU A 673 -20.27 -8.68 22.88
CA GLU A 673 -19.39 -9.56 22.11
C GLU A 673 -17.93 -9.06 22.12
N ARG A 674 -17.70 -7.75 22.04
CA ARG A 674 -16.37 -7.15 22.17
C ARG A 674 -15.75 -7.41 23.56
N LYS A 675 -16.53 -7.30 24.64
CA LYS A 675 -16.06 -7.62 26.00
C LYS A 675 -15.62 -9.09 26.11
N LYS A 676 -16.43 -10.01 25.57
CA LYS A 676 -16.08 -11.43 25.53
C LYS A 676 -14.81 -11.70 24.73
N ALA A 677 -14.66 -11.06 23.57
CA ALA A 677 -13.47 -11.20 22.73
C ALA A 677 -12.20 -10.70 23.42
N ASN A 678 -12.29 -9.60 24.19
CA ASN A 678 -11.14 -9.01 24.89
C ASN A 678 -10.52 -9.90 25.98
N ILE A 679 -11.28 -10.87 26.53
CA ILE A 679 -10.79 -11.79 27.58
C ILE A 679 -9.93 -12.91 26.96
N ILE A 680 -10.00 -13.13 25.65
CA ILE A 680 -9.22 -14.16 24.96
C ILE A 680 -7.76 -13.73 24.93
N GLU A 681 -6.87 -14.59 25.48
CA GLU A 681 -5.43 -14.30 25.50
C GLU A 681 -4.74 -14.62 24.19
N ASP A 682 -5.15 -15.69 23.50
CA ASP A 682 -4.61 -16.12 22.21
C ASP A 682 -4.98 -15.13 21.11
N GLU A 683 -4.01 -14.44 20.51
CA GLU A 683 -4.24 -13.36 19.57
C GLU A 683 -4.95 -13.84 18.29
N TYR A 684 -4.65 -15.03 17.79
CA TYR A 684 -5.36 -15.59 16.63
C TYR A 684 -6.84 -15.83 16.93
N LYS A 685 -7.15 -16.47 18.08
CA LYS A 685 -8.54 -16.73 18.48
C LYS A 685 -9.29 -15.43 18.76
N LYS A 686 -8.62 -14.45 19.35
CA LYS A 686 -9.15 -13.10 19.56
C LYS A 686 -9.50 -12.45 18.21
N ALA A 687 -8.57 -12.43 17.27
CA ALA A 687 -8.77 -11.86 15.94
C ALA A 687 -9.93 -12.54 15.19
N ILE A 688 -10.00 -13.88 15.20
CA ILE A 688 -11.13 -14.65 14.62
C ILE A 688 -12.46 -14.30 15.31
N THR A 689 -12.45 -14.10 16.61
CA THR A 689 -13.67 -13.72 17.35
C THR A 689 -14.12 -12.31 16.97
N TYR A 690 -13.18 -11.37 16.84
CA TYR A 690 -13.47 -10.03 16.33
C TYR A 690 -14.02 -10.05 14.90
N GLU A 691 -13.42 -10.84 14.00
CA GLU A 691 -13.89 -10.99 12.62
C GLU A 691 -15.33 -11.54 12.55
N LYS A 692 -15.62 -12.58 13.34
CA LYS A 692 -16.89 -13.33 13.23
C LYS A 692 -18.00 -12.80 14.11
N LYS A 693 -17.69 -12.13 15.24
CA LYS A 693 -18.65 -11.75 16.26
C LYS A 693 -18.77 -10.26 16.53
N VAL A 694 -17.77 -9.46 16.16
CA VAL A 694 -17.80 -8.00 16.38
C VAL A 694 -17.96 -7.25 15.07
N LYS A 695 -17.14 -7.55 14.06
CA LYS A 695 -17.13 -6.87 12.78
C LYS A 695 -18.49 -6.85 12.04
N PRO A 696 -19.32 -7.92 12.03
CA PRO A 696 -20.63 -7.90 11.38
C PRO A 696 -21.56 -6.81 11.89
N TYR A 697 -21.51 -6.49 13.18
CA TYR A 697 -22.36 -5.42 13.75
C TYR A 697 -22.06 -4.04 13.14
N LEU A 698 -20.86 -3.80 12.62
CA LEU A 698 -20.53 -2.51 12.01
C LEU A 698 -21.46 -2.20 10.84
N GLU A 699 -21.68 -3.16 9.96
CA GLU A 699 -22.56 -2.98 8.79
C GLU A 699 -24.04 -2.99 9.18
N GLU A 700 -24.45 -3.81 10.16
CA GLU A 700 -25.82 -3.87 10.62
C GLU A 700 -26.24 -2.53 11.28
N ILE A 701 -25.40 -1.99 12.16
CA ILE A 701 -25.64 -0.68 12.81
C ILE A 701 -25.63 0.43 11.76
N ARG A 702 -24.66 0.42 10.86
CA ARG A 702 -24.56 1.37 9.74
C ARG A 702 -25.86 1.40 8.93
N TYR A 703 -26.41 0.26 8.56
CA TYR A 703 -27.66 0.19 7.79
C TYR A 703 -28.78 1.02 8.42
N HIS A 704 -29.00 0.86 9.70
CA HIS A 704 -30.06 1.60 10.40
C HIS A 704 -29.75 3.09 10.51
N ILE A 705 -28.50 3.48 10.71
CA ILE A 705 -28.08 4.87 10.76
C ILE A 705 -28.23 5.54 9.40
N ASP A 706 -27.82 4.89 8.32
CA ASP A 706 -27.92 5.40 6.97
C ASP A 706 -29.39 5.59 6.53
N LYS A 707 -30.33 4.74 7.04
CA LYS A 707 -31.76 4.98 6.86
C LYS A 707 -32.27 6.18 7.65
N LEU A 708 -31.79 6.39 8.88
CA LEU A 708 -32.11 7.59 9.66
C LEU A 708 -31.58 8.87 8.97
N GLU A 709 -30.41 8.83 8.33
CA GLU A 709 -29.85 9.96 7.58
C GLU A 709 -30.76 10.46 6.45
N LEU A 710 -31.53 9.55 5.82
CA LEU A 710 -32.47 9.88 4.75
C LEU A 710 -33.78 10.49 5.28
N ILE A 711 -34.17 10.16 6.51
CA ILE A 711 -35.47 10.52 7.07
C ILE A 711 -35.38 11.76 7.94
N VAL A 712 -34.31 11.88 8.75
CA VAL A 712 -34.14 12.97 9.72
C VAL A 712 -33.86 14.27 9.00
N ASP A 713 -34.44 15.35 9.53
CA ASP A 713 -34.25 16.71 9.02
C ASP A 713 -32.77 17.06 8.84
N ASN A 714 -32.43 17.52 7.62
CA ASN A 714 -31.07 17.84 7.26
C ASN A 714 -30.46 18.97 8.12
N GLU A 715 -31.25 19.89 8.62
CA GLU A 715 -30.78 21.01 9.46
C GLU A 715 -30.28 20.55 10.83
N ILE A 716 -30.82 19.46 11.35
CA ILE A 716 -30.40 18.90 12.65
C ILE A 716 -29.49 17.69 12.55
N TRP A 717 -29.31 17.12 11.35
CA TRP A 717 -28.41 15.98 11.16
C TRP A 717 -26.97 16.35 11.54
N PRO A 718 -26.31 15.59 12.44
CA PRO A 718 -25.14 16.10 13.14
C PRO A 718 -23.82 15.99 12.36
N LEU A 719 -23.74 15.13 11.35
CA LEU A 719 -22.48 14.80 10.66
C LEU A 719 -22.49 15.25 9.19
N PRO A 720 -21.35 15.68 8.64
CA PRO A 720 -21.20 15.87 7.20
C PRO A 720 -21.62 14.64 6.39
N LYS A 721 -22.43 14.84 5.37
CA LYS A 721 -22.92 13.81 4.46
C LYS A 721 -21.93 13.55 3.33
N TYR A 722 -22.04 12.38 2.65
CA TYR A 722 -21.15 12.04 1.54
C TYR A 722 -21.13 13.10 0.45
N ARG A 723 -22.28 13.73 0.10
CA ARG A 723 -22.33 14.84 -0.86
C ARG A 723 -21.47 16.04 -0.46
N GLU A 724 -21.27 16.27 0.83
CA GLU A 724 -20.46 17.36 1.36
C GLU A 724 -18.98 16.99 1.41
N LEU A 725 -18.68 15.74 1.78
CA LEU A 725 -17.31 15.22 1.86
C LEU A 725 -16.66 15.05 0.48
N LEU A 726 -17.43 14.60 -0.52
CA LEU A 726 -16.91 14.17 -1.81
C LEU A 726 -17.04 15.20 -2.92
N PHE A 727 -17.98 16.18 -2.81
CA PHE A 727 -18.28 17.11 -3.90
C PHE A 727 -18.08 18.59 -3.53
N THR A 728 -17.67 18.90 -2.32
CA THR A 728 -17.30 20.25 -1.89
C THR A 728 -15.77 20.38 -1.94
N ARG A 729 -15.27 21.10 -2.93
CA ARG A 729 -13.83 21.21 -3.24
C ARG A 729 -13.34 22.64 -3.13
#